data_0a384511758a176b509f41462aeba25e
#
_entry.id   0a384511758a176b509f41462aeba25e
#
_cell.length_a   1.000
_cell.length_b   1.000
_cell.length_c   1.000
_cell.angle_alpha   90.00
_cell.angle_beta   90.00
_cell.angle_gamma   90.00
#
_symmetry.space_group_name_H-M   'P 1'
#
loop_
_entity.id
_entity.type
_entity.pdbx_description
1 polymer ?
#
loop_
_entity_poly.entity_id
_entity_poly.type
_entity_poly.pdbx_seq_one_letter_code
_entity_poly.pdbx_strand_id
1 'polypeptide(L)'
;MFHLGYSQVSDHPIKNLKQTIIILLCFLSIPSYAQTSLTLSSYDLPPYIGQELKDQGAVHEIVEAVLAEANRTVDVVFFPFTRAVNSALAGQYQAVFPVTYDDLLSKGFLLSNAIASYQLGLLGRKNDDSSLEKISEKTTIALVRGSISEQEGNSFAPARFVYVAQNEQAMRMLQSGRVDYVLIDKFTAADLMVDKLPYMIGLFAFPEQFTKKVDLHLAFSKKYIGAKTDLDAFNSALKRLESQGVIDAILNRHGLLFFENTSEEKVIRIATVANGDMVLMQRISAEYEQLHPGITLDWRVLDESILRRRLLSDLAISEGQYDVMTIGAYEVPIWNKQDWLSPLTDLAVEYDQNDMIDVVRDSLSNRGDLYALPFYAESSMTYYRRDLFEQAGIEMAAVPTWDNIRTYAKKLHAPEQGVYGICLRGKVGWGENIPIVSTMVNAFGGQWFDMQWAPQLNSSVWHQSVSFYVDLVSAFGPPDTHENGFPENLKLFSEGHCAIWIDATVAAGMLFDAKRSAVADKVWFAPAPVAETSKGSAWLWVWSLAVPSSSKLQDEAKEFIAWATSKDYINLVAELEGWVAVPPGTRKSTYENANYIQAAPFAEYVFSAISSANPEDATLPNSPYSGIQFVTIPEFTAIGNFTSQQINAVLRNKKTVDEALSQSQAFTVELMKHVRASQ
;
A
#
# COMPACT_ATOMS: atom_id res chain seq x y z
N MET A 1 -22.03 54.70 -45.98
CA MET A 1 -22.03 56.17 -46.15
C MET A 1 -20.84 56.71 -45.34
N PHE A 2 -19.98 57.44 -46.04
CA PHE A 2 -18.87 58.33 -45.68
C PHE A 2 -17.69 57.61 -44.94
N HIS A 3 -16.61 57.29 -45.56
CA HIS A 3 -15.61 58.07 -46.42
C HIS A 3 -14.62 58.85 -45.52
N LEU A 4 -13.35 58.34 -45.55
CA LEU A 4 -12.11 58.98 -46.11
C LEU A 4 -11.37 59.97 -45.19
N GLY A 5 -10.07 59.77 -45.09
CA GLY A 5 -9.09 60.75 -44.80
C GLY A 5 -7.66 60.23 -44.73
N TYR A 6 -7.04 60.00 -45.91
CA TYR A 6 -5.58 59.91 -46.07
C TYR A 6 -4.97 61.32 -45.92
N SER A 7 -3.82 61.42 -45.23
CA SER A 7 -2.83 62.44 -45.62
C SER A 7 -1.42 61.93 -45.40
N GLN A 8 -0.67 61.95 -46.49
CA GLN A 8 0.78 61.73 -46.57
C GLN A 8 1.56 63.00 -46.24
N VAL A 9 2.92 62.80 -46.16
CA VAL A 9 4.06 63.70 -46.43
C VAL A 9 4.61 64.31 -45.15
N SER A 10 5.92 64.21 -44.80
CA SER A 10 7.11 64.41 -45.62
C SER A 10 8.37 63.93 -44.94
N ASP A 11 9.30 63.43 -45.73
CA ASP A 11 10.71 63.20 -45.39
C ASP A 11 11.41 64.53 -45.09
N HIS A 12 12.31 64.49 -44.04
CA HIS A 12 13.61 65.17 -44.18
C HIS A 12 14.60 64.61 -43.13
N PRO A 13 15.88 64.44 -43.45
CA PRO A 13 16.89 63.74 -42.69
C PRO A 13 17.63 64.71 -41.77
N ILE A 14 17.84 64.38 -40.50
CA ILE A 14 18.82 65.02 -39.66
C ILE A 14 19.79 64.00 -39.09
N LYS A 15 21.04 64.32 -39.33
CA LYS A 15 22.26 63.61 -39.03
C LYS A 15 22.48 63.42 -37.52
N ASN A 16 23.06 62.24 -37.25
CA ASN A 16 24.06 61.97 -36.20
C ASN A 16 23.93 62.68 -34.82
N LEU A 17 23.48 61.94 -33.83
CA LEU A 17 24.04 62.04 -32.51
C LEU A 17 24.13 60.64 -31.90
N LYS A 18 25.34 60.05 -31.97
CA LYS A 18 25.70 58.86 -31.18
C LYS A 18 25.71 59.31 -29.72
N GLN A 19 24.61 59.18 -29.03
CA GLN A 19 24.60 59.09 -27.56
C GLN A 19 24.54 57.64 -27.19
N THR A 20 25.67 57.11 -26.75
CA THR A 20 25.87 55.87 -26.06
C THR A 20 25.02 55.90 -24.81
N ILE A 21 23.79 55.31 -24.86
CA ILE A 21 23.03 54.95 -23.69
C ILE A 21 23.69 53.67 -23.19
N ILE A 22 24.61 53.79 -22.23
CA ILE A 22 25.03 52.73 -21.34
C ILE A 22 23.80 52.39 -20.51
N ILE A 23 23.01 51.42 -20.97
CA ILE A 23 22.06 50.72 -20.13
C ILE A 23 22.90 49.94 -19.13
N LEU A 24 23.02 50.50 -17.96
CA LEU A 24 23.51 49.77 -16.77
C LEU A 24 22.48 48.69 -16.47
N LEU A 25 22.58 47.56 -17.15
CA LEU A 25 22.00 46.29 -16.74
C LEU A 25 22.65 45.95 -15.39
N CYS A 26 22.08 46.49 -14.31
CA CYS A 26 22.22 45.86 -13.02
C CYS A 26 21.71 44.43 -13.17
N PHE A 27 22.60 43.52 -13.51
CA PHE A 27 22.42 42.14 -13.16
C PHE A 27 22.26 42.11 -11.64
N LEU A 28 21.03 42.10 -11.18
CA LEU A 28 20.68 41.53 -9.92
C LEU A 28 21.10 40.04 -10.05
N SER A 29 22.37 39.78 -9.80
CA SER A 29 22.86 38.48 -9.44
C SER A 29 22.09 38.14 -8.15
N ILE A 30 20.93 37.49 -8.32
CA ILE A 30 20.36 36.66 -7.26
C ILE A 30 21.51 35.70 -6.97
N PRO A 31 22.12 35.74 -5.78
CA PRO A 31 23.09 34.74 -5.44
C PRO A 31 22.37 33.41 -5.57
N SER A 32 22.69 32.65 -6.60
CA SER A 32 22.39 31.25 -6.63
C SER A 32 23.22 30.69 -5.47
N TYR A 33 22.58 30.59 -4.31
CA TYR A 33 23.16 29.83 -3.20
C TYR A 33 23.29 28.42 -3.76
N ALA A 34 24.51 28.06 -4.12
CA ALA A 34 24.82 26.67 -4.43
C ALA A 34 24.37 25.85 -3.22
N GLN A 35 23.35 25.07 -3.40
CA GLN A 35 22.82 24.20 -2.36
C GLN A 35 23.96 23.28 -1.95
N THR A 36 24.41 23.35 -0.70
CA THR A 36 25.52 22.54 -0.22
C THR A 36 25.01 21.11 -0.04
N SER A 37 25.55 20.17 -0.81
CA SER A 37 25.20 18.76 -0.69
C SER A 37 25.91 18.15 0.52
N LEU A 38 25.15 17.38 1.30
CA LEU A 38 25.64 16.57 2.40
C LEU A 38 25.61 15.08 1.97
N THR A 39 26.67 14.36 2.29
CA THR A 39 26.69 12.90 2.11
C THR A 39 26.60 12.23 3.47
N LEU A 40 25.54 11.48 3.68
CA LEU A 40 25.22 10.84 4.95
C LEU A 40 25.38 9.33 4.84
N SER A 41 25.75 8.68 5.94
CA SER A 41 25.71 7.23 6.03
C SER A 41 24.45 6.75 6.72
N SER A 42 23.95 5.61 6.30
CA SER A 42 22.78 4.96 6.88
C SER A 42 22.90 3.45 6.81
N TYR A 43 21.85 2.74 7.27
CA TYR A 43 21.76 1.30 7.27
C TYR A 43 20.28 0.87 7.20
N ASP A 44 20.04 -0.38 6.80
CA ASP A 44 18.68 -0.91 6.73
C ASP A 44 18.11 -1.15 8.14
N LEU A 45 17.00 -0.51 8.44
CA LEU A 45 16.17 -0.69 9.64
C LEU A 45 14.70 -0.67 9.26
N PRO A 46 14.21 -1.70 8.53
CA PRO A 46 12.79 -1.76 8.17
C PRO A 46 11.91 -1.85 9.42
N PRO A 47 10.73 -1.18 9.42
CA PRO A 47 10.10 -0.43 8.30
C PRO A 47 10.47 1.06 8.25
N TYR A 48 11.38 1.53 9.06
CA TYR A 48 11.69 2.97 9.21
C TYR A 48 12.55 3.54 8.09
N ILE A 49 13.58 2.78 7.69
CA ILE A 49 14.52 3.15 6.62
C ILE A 49 15.11 1.88 5.97
N GLY A 50 15.33 1.91 4.64
CA GLY A 50 15.94 0.80 3.92
C GLY A 50 15.99 1.01 2.42
N GLN A 51 16.99 0.45 1.76
CA GLN A 51 17.24 0.62 0.32
C GLN A 51 16.09 0.12 -0.55
N GLU A 52 15.38 -0.92 -0.11
CA GLU A 52 14.29 -1.56 -0.87
C GLU A 52 12.90 -1.02 -0.47
N LEU A 53 12.83 -0.10 0.50
CA LEU A 53 11.58 0.53 0.90
C LEU A 53 11.19 1.63 -0.09
N LYS A 54 9.89 1.90 -0.22
CA LYS A 54 9.37 3.07 -0.94
C LYS A 54 10.00 4.33 -0.34
N ASP A 55 10.49 5.22 -1.20
CA ASP A 55 11.18 6.47 -0.80
C ASP A 55 12.31 6.24 0.24
N GLN A 56 12.90 5.03 0.23
CA GLN A 56 13.88 4.54 1.20
C GLN A 56 13.37 4.57 2.66
N GLY A 57 12.07 4.71 2.88
CA GLY A 57 11.38 4.70 4.18
C GLY A 57 11.16 6.07 4.80
N ALA A 58 10.25 6.12 5.79
CA ALA A 58 9.81 7.38 6.41
C ALA A 58 10.94 8.21 6.99
N VAL A 59 11.92 7.58 7.65
CA VAL A 59 13.04 8.30 8.28
C VAL A 59 13.96 8.94 7.24
N HIS A 60 14.15 8.29 6.08
CA HIS A 60 14.88 8.89 4.95
C HIS A 60 14.13 10.13 4.43
N GLU A 61 12.83 9.99 4.14
CA GLU A 61 12.00 11.06 3.62
C GLU A 61 11.92 12.25 4.58
N ILE A 62 11.82 12.02 5.90
CA ILE A 62 11.87 13.07 6.93
C ILE A 62 13.21 13.82 6.86
N VAL A 63 14.34 13.10 6.84
CA VAL A 63 15.67 13.74 6.81
C VAL A 63 15.85 14.54 5.53
N GLU A 64 15.41 14.01 4.39
CA GLU A 64 15.47 14.71 3.11
C GLU A 64 14.61 15.98 3.13
N ALA A 65 13.36 15.91 3.59
CA ALA A 65 12.45 17.05 3.68
C ALA A 65 13.00 18.15 4.62
N VAL A 66 13.52 17.75 5.78
CA VAL A 66 14.10 18.70 6.76
C VAL A 66 15.36 19.36 6.22
N LEU A 67 16.24 18.62 5.54
CA LEU A 67 17.44 19.19 4.92
C LEU A 67 17.09 20.09 3.75
N ALA A 68 16.12 19.74 2.93
CA ALA A 68 15.61 20.60 1.85
C ALA A 68 15.06 21.93 2.39
N GLU A 69 14.26 21.89 3.46
CA GLU A 69 13.77 23.09 4.17
C GLU A 69 14.92 23.93 4.77
N ALA A 70 16.04 23.28 5.13
CA ALA A 70 17.27 23.93 5.57
C ALA A 70 18.18 24.38 4.41
N ASN A 71 17.72 24.32 3.14
CA ASN A 71 18.48 24.63 1.92
C ASN A 71 19.74 23.76 1.74
N ARG A 72 19.62 22.45 2.04
CA ARG A 72 20.62 21.41 1.80
C ARG A 72 20.07 20.33 0.89
N THR A 73 20.89 19.75 0.05
CA THR A 73 20.63 18.49 -0.63
C THR A 73 21.35 17.36 0.10
N VAL A 74 20.86 16.13 -0.04
CA VAL A 74 21.42 14.96 0.64
C VAL A 74 21.63 13.80 -0.31
N ASP A 75 22.79 13.13 -0.16
CA ASP A 75 23.06 11.81 -0.72
C ASP A 75 23.21 10.83 0.45
N VAL A 76 22.52 9.69 0.40
CA VAL A 76 22.56 8.69 1.46
C VAL A 76 23.21 7.41 0.97
N VAL A 77 24.23 6.93 1.71
CA VAL A 77 24.94 5.70 1.40
C VAL A 77 24.70 4.67 2.51
N PHE A 78 24.18 3.50 2.13
CA PHE A 78 23.81 2.44 3.05
C PHE A 78 24.99 1.49 3.32
N PHE A 79 25.17 1.13 4.58
CA PHE A 79 26.16 0.18 5.09
C PHE A 79 25.57 -0.70 6.19
N PRO A 80 26.24 -1.79 6.59
CA PRO A 80 25.92 -2.41 7.89
C PRO A 80 26.08 -1.39 9.03
N PHE A 81 25.21 -1.44 10.03
CA PHE A 81 25.10 -0.46 11.12
C PHE A 81 26.46 0.01 11.69
N THR A 82 27.30 -0.92 12.16
CA THR A 82 28.60 -0.60 12.73
C THR A 82 29.51 0.17 11.76
N ARG A 83 29.44 -0.16 10.46
CA ARG A 83 30.22 0.52 9.43
C ARG A 83 29.69 1.93 9.17
N ALA A 84 28.36 2.11 9.11
CA ALA A 84 27.74 3.42 8.93
C ALA A 84 28.18 4.39 10.03
N VAL A 85 28.06 3.96 11.30
CA VAL A 85 28.46 4.75 12.47
C VAL A 85 29.96 5.07 12.45
N ASN A 86 30.82 4.05 12.26
CA ASN A 86 32.28 4.24 12.29
C ASN A 86 32.80 5.12 11.14
N SER A 87 32.20 5.06 9.95
CA SER A 87 32.57 5.89 8.81
C SER A 87 32.26 7.35 9.06
N ALA A 88 31.09 7.67 9.64
CA ALA A 88 30.73 9.02 10.05
C ALA A 88 31.62 9.50 11.24
N LEU A 89 31.88 8.64 12.22
CA LEU A 89 32.79 8.95 13.33
C LEU A 89 34.21 9.27 12.85
N ALA A 90 34.64 8.60 11.77
CA ALA A 90 35.92 8.89 11.12
C ALA A 90 35.92 10.21 10.33
N GLY A 91 34.74 10.81 10.07
CA GLY A 91 34.57 12.03 9.30
C GLY A 91 34.53 11.80 7.78
N GLN A 92 34.32 10.57 7.33
CA GLN A 92 34.12 10.23 5.92
C GLN A 92 32.73 10.68 5.41
N TYR A 93 31.76 10.72 6.30
CA TYR A 93 30.40 11.20 6.08
C TYR A 93 30.09 12.34 7.08
N GLN A 94 29.29 13.31 6.68
CA GLN A 94 28.97 14.46 7.52
C GLN A 94 28.07 14.07 8.70
N ALA A 95 27.19 13.07 8.50
CA ALA A 95 26.34 12.56 9.55
C ALA A 95 25.95 11.08 9.31
N VAL A 96 25.35 10.45 10.32
CA VAL A 96 24.75 9.12 10.26
C VAL A 96 23.33 9.15 10.86
N PHE A 97 22.43 8.36 10.29
CA PHE A 97 21.04 8.21 10.80
C PHE A 97 20.42 6.87 10.37
N PRO A 98 19.37 6.40 11.10
CA PRO A 98 18.97 6.86 12.41
C PRO A 98 19.93 6.36 13.50
N VAL A 99 20.02 7.08 14.61
CA VAL A 99 20.72 6.61 15.81
C VAL A 99 19.90 6.90 17.04
N THR A 100 20.12 6.15 18.12
CA THR A 100 19.56 6.41 19.43
C THR A 100 20.56 7.18 20.29
N TYR A 101 20.07 7.81 21.35
CA TYR A 101 20.95 8.48 22.30
C TYR A 101 21.81 7.44 23.02
N ASP A 102 23.13 7.58 22.93
CA ASP A 102 24.13 6.80 23.64
C ASP A 102 25.26 7.73 24.07
N ASP A 103 25.79 7.54 25.28
CA ASP A 103 26.93 8.31 25.79
C ASP A 103 28.19 8.18 24.92
N LEU A 104 28.39 7.05 24.26
CA LEU A 104 29.49 6.83 23.33
C LEU A 104 29.29 7.66 22.05
N LEU A 105 28.09 7.72 21.52
CA LEU A 105 27.73 8.50 20.35
C LEU A 105 27.87 10.00 20.66
N SER A 106 27.41 10.46 21.83
CA SER A 106 27.48 11.86 22.24
C SER A 106 28.91 12.43 22.26
N LYS A 107 29.93 11.59 22.48
CA LYS A 107 31.35 12.01 22.46
C LYS A 107 31.87 12.33 21.06
N GLY A 108 31.36 11.64 20.02
CA GLY A 108 31.82 11.77 18.63
C GLY A 108 30.89 12.57 17.73
N PHE A 109 29.64 12.78 18.15
CA PHE A 109 28.58 13.37 17.37
C PHE A 109 27.86 14.52 18.07
N LEU A 110 27.15 15.32 17.28
CA LEU A 110 26.12 16.25 17.70
C LEU A 110 24.78 15.69 17.24
N LEU A 111 23.87 15.40 18.17
CA LEU A 111 22.57 14.79 17.87
C LEU A 111 21.52 15.84 17.59
N SER A 112 20.66 15.60 16.61
CA SER A 112 19.47 16.40 16.34
C SER A 112 18.41 16.22 17.44
N ASN A 113 17.34 17.01 17.37
CA ASN A 113 16.08 16.62 17.99
C ASN A 113 15.61 15.28 17.39
N ALA A 114 14.68 14.60 18.07
CA ALA A 114 14.10 13.36 17.56
C ALA A 114 13.44 13.58 16.20
N ILE A 115 13.75 12.74 15.22
CA ILE A 115 13.16 12.75 13.86
C ILE A 115 12.02 11.75 13.71
N ALA A 116 12.04 10.71 14.53
CA ALA A 116 11.03 9.66 14.64
C ALA A 116 11.22 8.94 15.97
N SER A 117 10.37 7.98 16.27
CA SER A 117 10.54 7.06 17.39
C SER A 117 10.08 5.66 17.01
N TYR A 118 10.54 4.66 17.77
CA TYR A 118 10.09 3.28 17.64
C TYR A 118 9.78 2.67 19.01
N GLN A 119 8.99 1.60 19.01
CA GLN A 119 8.53 0.93 20.22
C GLN A 119 9.36 -0.35 20.45
N LEU A 120 10.42 -0.23 21.24
CA LEU A 120 11.26 -1.37 21.63
C LEU A 120 10.63 -2.14 22.78
N GLY A 121 10.57 -3.48 22.65
CA GLY A 121 9.98 -4.30 23.70
C GLY A 121 10.51 -5.74 23.72
N LEU A 122 10.14 -6.46 24.76
CA LEU A 122 10.38 -7.89 24.85
C LEU A 122 9.22 -8.66 24.22
N LEU A 123 9.48 -9.33 23.10
CA LEU A 123 8.53 -10.24 22.48
C LEU A 123 8.62 -11.60 23.19
N GLY A 124 7.52 -12.08 23.73
CA GLY A 124 7.40 -13.39 24.43
C GLY A 124 6.31 -14.27 23.84
N ARG A 125 6.25 -15.55 24.24
CA ARG A 125 5.17 -16.48 23.85
C ARG A 125 3.87 -16.15 24.58
N LYS A 126 2.72 -16.13 23.89
CA LYS A 126 1.40 -15.78 24.49
C LYS A 126 0.97 -16.71 25.64
N ASN A 127 1.33 -17.98 25.60
CA ASN A 127 0.83 -19.00 26.53
C ASN A 127 1.80 -19.32 27.69
N ASP A 128 2.80 -18.48 27.91
CA ASP A 128 3.83 -18.73 28.93
C ASP A 128 3.54 -17.89 30.19
N ASP A 129 2.52 -18.28 30.95
CA ASP A 129 2.05 -17.57 32.16
C ASP A 129 3.13 -17.42 33.25
N SER A 130 4.19 -18.24 33.22
CA SER A 130 5.25 -18.23 34.24
C SER A 130 6.32 -17.16 34.04
N SER A 131 6.41 -16.54 32.85
CA SER A 131 7.50 -15.63 32.45
C SER A 131 7.19 -14.14 32.58
N LEU A 132 5.92 -13.77 32.79
CA LEU A 132 5.46 -12.38 32.66
C LEU A 132 5.75 -11.51 33.92
N GLU A 133 6.15 -12.08 35.07
CA GLU A 133 6.18 -11.29 36.30
C GLU A 133 7.52 -10.64 36.64
N LYS A 134 8.68 -11.23 36.31
CA LYS A 134 10.01 -10.63 36.63
C LYS A 134 11.14 -11.13 35.75
N ILE A 135 11.91 -10.20 35.22
CA ILE A 135 13.22 -10.48 34.61
C ILE A 135 14.21 -10.88 35.72
N SER A 136 14.90 -11.99 35.54
CA SER A 136 15.86 -12.57 36.49
C SER A 136 17.15 -13.00 35.78
N GLU A 137 18.17 -13.39 36.52
CA GLU A 137 19.41 -13.98 35.99
C GLU A 137 19.21 -15.28 35.17
N LYS A 138 18.05 -15.93 35.31
CA LYS A 138 17.68 -17.12 34.57
C LYS A 138 16.97 -16.75 33.22
N THR A 139 16.44 -15.54 33.12
CA THR A 139 15.74 -15.08 31.91
C THR A 139 16.72 -14.93 30.78
N THR A 140 16.41 -15.51 29.63
CA THR A 140 17.23 -15.47 28.44
C THR A 140 16.57 -14.56 27.36
N ILE A 141 17.31 -13.56 26.89
CA ILE A 141 16.83 -12.59 25.89
C ILE A 141 17.73 -12.67 24.67
N ALA A 142 17.16 -12.97 23.51
CA ALA A 142 17.88 -12.86 22.24
C ALA A 142 17.81 -11.43 21.70
N LEU A 143 18.91 -10.97 21.12
CA LEU A 143 19.01 -9.67 20.44
C LEU A 143 20.07 -9.71 19.34
N VAL A 144 19.94 -8.80 18.34
CA VAL A 144 20.87 -8.74 17.22
C VAL A 144 22.12 -7.98 17.62
N ARG A 145 23.28 -8.59 17.38
CA ARG A 145 24.60 -7.98 17.66
C ARG A 145 24.82 -6.74 16.78
N GLY A 146 25.31 -5.67 17.37
CA GLY A 146 25.60 -4.42 16.67
C GLY A 146 24.33 -3.69 16.20
N SER A 147 23.18 -3.92 16.84
CA SER A 147 21.94 -3.25 16.55
C SER A 147 21.62 -2.17 17.60
N ILE A 148 20.62 -1.34 17.33
CA ILE A 148 20.05 -0.41 18.30
C ILE A 148 19.53 -1.19 19.53
N SER A 149 18.92 -2.38 19.31
CA SER A 149 18.45 -3.23 20.41
C SER A 149 19.56 -3.67 21.38
N GLU A 150 20.79 -3.86 20.88
CA GLU A 150 21.94 -4.17 21.75
C GLU A 150 22.29 -3.01 22.68
N GLN A 151 22.25 -1.77 22.16
CA GLN A 151 22.50 -0.58 22.94
C GLN A 151 21.51 -0.42 24.10
N GLU A 152 20.25 -0.78 23.86
CA GLU A 152 19.14 -0.68 24.80
C GLU A 152 19.03 -1.91 25.75
N GLY A 153 19.75 -3.00 25.46
CA GLY A 153 19.69 -4.26 26.18
C GLY A 153 19.95 -4.15 27.69
N ASN A 154 20.86 -3.27 28.08
CA ASN A 154 21.22 -3.06 29.50
C ASN A 154 20.03 -2.67 30.39
N SER A 155 18.96 -2.13 29.84
CA SER A 155 17.72 -1.79 30.57
C SER A 155 17.02 -3.04 31.14
N PHE A 156 17.37 -4.24 30.65
CA PHE A 156 16.76 -5.52 31.05
C PHE A 156 17.70 -6.39 31.90
N ALA A 157 18.72 -5.80 32.50
CA ALA A 157 19.51 -6.51 33.50
C ALA A 157 18.59 -6.93 34.68
N PRO A 158 18.79 -8.12 35.29
CA PRO A 158 19.95 -8.99 35.18
C PRO A 158 19.84 -10.15 34.18
N ALA A 159 19.01 -10.06 33.14
CA ALA A 159 18.83 -11.12 32.13
C ALA A 159 20.14 -11.56 31.46
N ARG A 160 20.16 -12.80 30.95
CA ARG A 160 21.23 -13.35 30.14
C ARG A 160 20.98 -13.05 28.65
N PHE A 161 21.88 -12.37 27.97
CA PHE A 161 21.75 -12.04 26.56
C PHE A 161 22.33 -13.11 25.66
N VAL A 162 21.57 -13.45 24.60
CA VAL A 162 21.97 -14.36 23.53
C VAL A 162 22.07 -13.52 22.24
N TYR A 163 23.28 -13.33 21.74
CA TYR A 163 23.52 -12.52 20.56
C TYR A 163 23.38 -13.33 19.28
N VAL A 164 22.55 -12.85 18.37
CA VAL A 164 22.28 -13.43 17.05
C VAL A 164 22.70 -12.48 15.92
N ALA A 165 22.75 -13.00 14.70
CA ALA A 165 23.10 -12.20 13.53
C ALA A 165 21.89 -11.45 12.95
N GLN A 166 20.67 -11.99 13.08
CA GLN A 166 19.46 -11.48 12.46
C GLN A 166 18.24 -11.72 13.36
N ASN A 167 17.23 -10.82 13.26
CA ASN A 167 15.98 -10.93 14.01
C ASN A 167 15.21 -12.23 13.72
N GLU A 168 15.24 -12.71 12.48
CA GLU A 168 14.61 -14.00 12.10
C GLU A 168 15.17 -15.17 12.93
N GLN A 169 16.48 -15.20 13.17
CA GLN A 169 17.10 -16.22 14.00
C GLN A 169 16.61 -16.11 15.44
N ALA A 170 16.54 -14.89 16.00
CA ALA A 170 16.03 -14.64 17.35
C ALA A 170 14.58 -15.15 17.49
N MET A 171 13.71 -14.83 16.53
CA MET A 171 12.30 -15.25 16.56
C MET A 171 12.15 -16.77 16.46
N ARG A 172 12.95 -17.46 15.64
CA ARG A 172 12.99 -18.92 15.57
C ARG A 172 13.47 -19.56 16.89
N MET A 173 14.40 -18.91 17.58
CA MET A 173 14.85 -19.37 18.92
C MET A 173 13.75 -19.18 19.97
N LEU A 174 12.99 -18.07 19.90
CA LEU A 174 11.83 -17.84 20.77
C LEU A 174 10.74 -18.91 20.53
N GLN A 175 10.39 -19.17 19.27
CA GLN A 175 9.41 -20.20 18.93
C GLN A 175 9.80 -21.58 19.45
N SER A 176 11.08 -21.94 19.33
CA SER A 176 11.59 -23.26 19.76
C SER A 176 11.86 -23.34 21.27
N GLY A 177 11.57 -22.30 22.06
CA GLY A 177 11.80 -22.28 23.50
C GLY A 177 13.28 -22.20 23.91
N ARG A 178 14.19 -21.83 22.98
CA ARG A 178 15.63 -21.68 23.28
C ARG A 178 15.96 -20.38 24.00
N VAL A 179 15.07 -19.41 23.92
CA VAL A 179 15.10 -18.14 24.65
C VAL A 179 13.70 -17.82 25.15
N ASP A 180 13.62 -17.03 26.22
CA ASP A 180 12.35 -16.63 26.82
C ASP A 180 11.76 -15.42 26.11
N TYR A 181 12.62 -14.48 25.66
CA TYR A 181 12.24 -13.27 24.96
C TYR A 181 13.16 -12.94 23.82
N VAL A 182 12.65 -12.09 22.90
CA VAL A 182 13.43 -11.37 21.89
C VAL A 182 13.29 -9.88 22.17
N LEU A 183 14.40 -9.16 22.30
CA LEU A 183 14.39 -7.70 22.36
C LEU A 183 14.36 -7.15 20.93
N ILE A 184 13.22 -6.61 20.53
CA ILE A 184 12.95 -6.20 19.16
C ILE A 184 11.93 -5.06 19.15
N ASP A 185 11.99 -4.22 18.11
CA ASP A 185 10.95 -3.24 17.84
C ASP A 185 9.65 -3.92 17.38
N LYS A 186 8.50 -3.38 17.83
CA LYS A 186 7.18 -3.95 17.56
C LYS A 186 6.88 -4.05 16.06
N PHE A 187 7.11 -2.99 15.29
CA PHE A 187 6.87 -3.02 13.85
C PHE A 187 7.85 -3.93 13.09
N THR A 188 9.11 -3.95 13.51
CA THR A 188 10.09 -4.88 12.93
C THR A 188 9.69 -6.33 13.18
N ALA A 189 9.22 -6.66 14.38
CA ALA A 189 8.74 -8.01 14.70
C ALA A 189 7.50 -8.38 13.87
N ALA A 190 6.54 -7.45 13.78
CA ALA A 190 5.32 -7.65 13.04
C ALA A 190 5.59 -7.80 11.52
N ASP A 191 6.41 -6.94 10.94
CA ASP A 191 6.78 -7.01 9.51
C ASP A 191 7.52 -8.33 9.18
N LEU A 192 8.39 -8.80 10.07
CA LEU A 192 9.03 -10.12 9.90
C LEU A 192 8.02 -11.27 9.93
N MET A 193 7.04 -11.22 10.82
CA MET A 193 5.96 -12.21 10.84
C MET A 193 5.15 -12.15 9.54
N VAL A 194 4.80 -10.97 9.07
CA VAL A 194 4.00 -10.82 7.84
C VAL A 194 4.75 -11.31 6.59
N ASP A 195 6.02 -10.92 6.43
CA ASP A 195 6.76 -11.11 5.18
C ASP A 195 7.52 -12.45 5.12
N LYS A 196 8.00 -12.96 6.25
CA LYS A 196 8.93 -14.11 6.26
C LYS A 196 8.54 -15.26 7.18
N LEU A 197 7.76 -14.98 8.23
CA LEU A 197 7.44 -15.94 9.27
C LEU A 197 5.92 -15.99 9.56
N PRO A 198 5.05 -16.08 8.54
CA PRO A 198 3.60 -15.96 8.73
C PRO A 198 3.02 -17.05 9.64
N TYR A 199 3.66 -18.20 9.73
CA TYR A 199 3.30 -19.28 10.67
C TYR A 199 3.55 -18.94 12.15
N MET A 200 4.21 -17.81 12.43
CA MET A 200 4.41 -17.30 13.81
C MET A 200 3.36 -16.28 14.23
N ILE A 201 2.53 -15.82 13.32
CA ILE A 201 1.48 -14.83 13.59
C ILE A 201 0.52 -15.39 14.64
N GLY A 202 0.27 -14.60 15.69
CA GLY A 202 -0.61 -14.97 16.79
C GLY A 202 0.05 -15.79 17.91
N LEU A 203 1.30 -16.23 17.76
CA LEU A 203 2.01 -17.01 18.80
C LEU A 203 2.67 -16.15 19.89
N PHE A 204 2.91 -14.88 19.63
CA PHE A 204 3.69 -14.00 20.47
C PHE A 204 2.92 -12.74 20.89
N ALA A 205 3.38 -12.10 21.96
CA ALA A 205 2.88 -10.82 22.44
C ALA A 205 4.00 -9.99 23.07
N PHE A 206 3.79 -8.68 23.13
CA PHE A 206 4.62 -7.73 23.87
C PHE A 206 3.95 -7.40 25.20
N PRO A 207 4.48 -7.84 26.35
CA PRO A 207 4.00 -7.36 27.65
C PRO A 207 4.22 -5.84 27.76
N GLU A 208 3.18 -5.11 28.13
CA GLU A 208 3.20 -3.63 28.16
C GLU A 208 4.31 -3.09 29.08
N GLN A 209 4.51 -3.71 30.24
CA GLN A 209 5.54 -3.31 31.21
C GLN A 209 6.99 -3.42 30.70
N PHE A 210 7.21 -4.14 29.57
CA PHE A 210 8.53 -4.32 28.96
C PHE A 210 8.65 -3.60 27.61
N THR A 211 7.78 -2.63 27.36
CA THR A 211 7.81 -1.80 26.16
C THR A 211 8.23 -0.39 26.49
N LYS A 212 9.09 0.21 25.67
CA LYS A 212 9.51 1.60 25.79
C LYS A 212 9.60 2.30 24.44
N LYS A 213 9.27 3.58 24.42
CA LYS A 213 9.51 4.46 23.27
C LYS A 213 10.99 4.84 23.25
N VAL A 214 11.61 4.74 22.09
CA VAL A 214 13.01 5.13 21.85
C VAL A 214 13.08 6.09 20.70
N ASP A 215 13.68 7.26 20.92
CA ASP A 215 13.78 8.30 19.94
C ASP A 215 14.94 8.05 18.96
N LEU A 216 14.70 8.34 17.70
CA LEU A 216 15.64 8.25 16.59
C LEU A 216 16.14 9.64 16.20
N HIS A 217 17.44 9.78 15.99
CA HIS A 217 18.11 11.04 15.73
C HIS A 217 18.99 10.98 14.48
N LEU A 218 19.26 12.16 13.89
CA LEU A 218 20.36 12.40 12.98
C LEU A 218 21.59 12.83 13.78
N ALA A 219 22.74 12.22 13.56
CA ALA A 219 23.98 12.48 14.29
C ALA A 219 25.04 13.08 13.38
N PHE A 220 25.33 14.37 13.52
CA PHE A 220 26.40 15.06 12.80
C PHE A 220 27.76 14.76 13.40
N SER A 221 28.72 14.33 12.58
CA SER A 221 30.09 14.07 13.00
C SER A 221 30.75 15.36 13.51
N LYS A 222 31.35 15.33 14.71
CA LYS A 222 32.14 16.47 15.24
C LYS A 222 33.40 16.77 14.42
N LYS A 223 33.83 15.84 13.54
CA LYS A 223 34.90 16.08 12.59
C LYS A 223 34.46 16.88 11.36
N TYR A 224 33.19 17.00 11.11
CA TYR A 224 32.64 17.86 10.07
C TYR A 224 32.62 19.32 10.57
N ILE A 225 33.33 20.20 9.89
CA ILE A 225 33.48 21.61 10.31
C ILE A 225 32.14 22.34 10.40
N GLY A 226 31.19 22.02 9.51
CA GLY A 226 29.82 22.58 9.48
C GLY A 226 28.84 21.99 10.48
N ALA A 227 29.22 20.96 11.26
CA ALA A 227 28.31 20.15 12.06
C ALA A 227 27.35 20.96 12.96
N LYS A 228 27.85 21.96 13.67
CA LYS A 228 26.99 22.77 14.56
C LYS A 228 26.03 23.63 13.78
N THR A 229 26.48 24.28 12.71
CA THR A 229 25.65 25.16 11.87
C THR A 229 24.53 24.35 11.19
N ASP A 230 24.86 23.17 10.62
CA ASP A 230 23.87 22.34 9.95
C ASP A 230 22.92 21.66 10.94
N LEU A 231 23.37 21.30 12.14
CA LEU A 231 22.51 20.84 13.21
C LEU A 231 21.47 21.88 13.64
N ASP A 232 21.90 23.15 13.85
CA ASP A 232 20.99 24.20 14.28
C ASP A 232 19.98 24.54 13.17
N ALA A 233 20.41 24.54 11.91
CA ALA A 233 19.55 24.70 10.75
C ALA A 233 18.54 23.54 10.62
N PHE A 234 19.02 22.30 10.78
CA PHE A 234 18.19 21.09 10.76
C PHE A 234 17.12 21.11 11.84
N ASN A 235 17.49 21.36 13.11
CA ASN A 235 16.53 21.41 14.21
C ASN A 235 15.49 22.54 14.05
N SER A 236 15.90 23.66 13.49
CA SER A 236 14.99 24.78 13.20
C SER A 236 14.00 24.42 12.08
N ALA A 237 14.47 23.75 11.02
CA ALA A 237 13.64 23.28 9.93
C ALA A 237 12.69 22.15 10.39
N LEU A 238 13.19 21.19 11.17
CA LEU A 238 12.39 20.11 11.75
C LEU A 238 11.20 20.66 12.54
N LYS A 239 11.46 21.60 13.46
CA LYS A 239 10.41 22.24 14.25
C LYS A 239 9.35 22.95 13.39
N ARG A 240 9.75 23.58 12.28
CA ARG A 240 8.79 24.21 11.35
C ARG A 240 7.91 23.15 10.68
N LEU A 241 8.52 22.09 10.14
CA LEU A 241 7.79 21.01 9.47
C LEU A 241 6.88 20.23 10.42
N GLU A 242 7.30 20.03 11.68
CA GLU A 242 6.45 19.48 12.75
C GLU A 242 5.21 20.38 12.98
N SER A 243 5.42 21.69 13.15
CA SER A 243 4.31 22.64 13.37
C SER A 243 3.34 22.75 12.19
N GLN A 244 3.78 22.37 10.99
CA GLN A 244 2.97 22.32 9.77
C GLN A 244 2.32 20.95 9.54
N GLY A 245 2.56 19.96 10.41
CA GLY A 245 2.04 18.58 10.27
C GLY A 245 2.71 17.76 9.17
N VAL A 246 3.82 18.24 8.59
CA VAL A 246 4.50 17.54 7.48
C VAL A 246 5.13 16.23 7.96
N ILE A 247 5.73 16.23 9.15
CA ILE A 247 6.36 15.03 9.73
C ILE A 247 5.29 13.96 10.00
N ASP A 248 4.17 14.33 10.60
CA ASP A 248 3.05 13.43 10.85
C ASP A 248 2.46 12.89 9.54
N ALA A 249 2.36 13.73 8.51
CA ALA A 249 1.89 13.30 7.19
C ALA A 249 2.83 12.27 6.56
N ILE A 250 4.16 12.42 6.69
CA ILE A 250 5.13 11.42 6.23
C ILE A 250 4.98 10.13 7.02
N LEU A 251 5.00 10.19 8.36
CA LEU A 251 4.85 9.00 9.21
C LEU A 251 3.52 8.29 8.95
N ASN A 252 2.42 9.03 8.78
CA ASN A 252 1.12 8.47 8.43
C ASN A 252 1.16 7.75 7.08
N ARG A 253 1.71 8.36 6.03
CA ARG A 253 1.82 7.76 4.69
C ARG A 253 2.58 6.43 4.69
N HIS A 254 3.56 6.28 5.58
CA HIS A 254 4.31 5.04 5.79
C HIS A 254 3.66 4.11 6.86
N GLY A 255 2.53 4.50 7.45
CA GLY A 255 1.85 3.75 8.48
C GLY A 255 2.62 3.62 9.80
N LEU A 256 3.46 4.60 10.13
CA LEU A 256 4.34 4.61 11.31
C LEU A 256 3.93 5.66 12.35
N LEU A 257 2.78 6.32 12.18
CA LEU A 257 2.27 7.26 13.15
C LEU A 257 1.59 6.51 14.30
N PHE A 258 2.06 6.72 15.51
CA PHE A 258 1.45 6.17 16.73
C PHE A 258 0.39 7.11 17.29
N PHE A 259 -0.65 6.52 17.90
CA PHE A 259 -1.66 7.27 18.62
C PHE A 259 -1.28 7.40 20.10
N GLU A 260 -1.33 8.60 20.62
CA GLU A 260 -1.35 8.85 22.05
C GLU A 260 -2.79 9.15 22.47
N ASN A 261 -3.38 8.30 23.34
CA ASN A 261 -4.71 8.52 23.89
C ASN A 261 -4.67 9.68 24.89
N THR A 262 -5.08 10.88 24.46
CA THR A 262 -5.03 12.10 25.30
C THR A 262 -6.36 12.78 25.54
N SER A 263 -7.50 12.32 24.95
CA SER A 263 -8.79 13.01 25.05
C SER A 263 -9.89 12.18 25.74
N GLU A 264 -10.80 12.88 26.42
CA GLU A 264 -12.08 12.31 26.94
C GLU A 264 -13.10 12.08 25.81
N GLU A 265 -12.83 12.52 24.57
CA GLU A 265 -13.68 12.36 23.40
C GLU A 265 -13.53 10.94 22.82
N LYS A 266 -14.64 10.38 22.34
CA LYS A 266 -14.65 9.10 21.63
C LYS A 266 -14.13 9.30 20.21
N VAL A 267 -12.88 8.95 19.98
CA VAL A 267 -12.22 9.04 18.67
C VAL A 267 -12.18 7.65 18.04
N ILE A 268 -12.98 7.43 17.00
CA ILE A 268 -12.96 6.20 16.19
C ILE A 268 -11.83 6.32 15.17
N ARG A 269 -10.84 5.43 15.26
CA ARG A 269 -9.66 5.38 14.37
C ARG A 269 -9.91 4.43 13.24
N ILE A 270 -9.92 4.95 12.02
CA ILE A 270 -10.29 4.22 10.80
C ILE A 270 -9.08 4.10 9.90
N ALA A 271 -8.61 2.87 9.66
CA ALA A 271 -7.59 2.61 8.67
C ALA A 271 -8.23 2.20 7.34
N THR A 272 -7.91 2.92 6.26
CA THR A 272 -8.49 2.68 4.94
C THR A 272 -7.48 2.85 3.79
N VAL A 273 -7.85 2.33 2.63
CA VAL A 273 -7.05 2.41 1.41
C VAL A 273 -7.27 3.74 0.68
N ALA A 274 -6.20 4.24 0.06
CA ALA A 274 -6.23 5.45 -0.76
C ALA A 274 -6.84 5.18 -2.15
N ASN A 275 -8.17 4.95 -2.21
CA ASN A 275 -8.92 4.87 -3.46
C ASN A 275 -10.07 5.88 -3.47
N GLY A 276 -10.68 6.07 -4.65
CA GLY A 276 -11.67 7.13 -4.85
C GLY A 276 -12.91 7.03 -3.97
N ASP A 277 -13.41 5.81 -3.73
CA ASP A 277 -14.63 5.59 -2.95
C ASP A 277 -14.37 5.76 -1.45
N MET A 278 -13.20 5.32 -0.95
CA MET A 278 -12.82 5.50 0.45
C MET A 278 -12.50 6.96 0.79
N VAL A 279 -11.87 7.70 -0.15
CA VAL A 279 -11.65 9.14 0.01
C VAL A 279 -12.99 9.89 -0.01
N LEU A 280 -13.95 9.44 -0.83
CA LEU A 280 -15.30 9.97 -0.84
C LEU A 280 -16.01 9.71 0.50
N MET A 281 -15.91 8.49 1.04
CA MET A 281 -16.46 8.14 2.36
C MET A 281 -15.91 9.05 3.45
N GLN A 282 -14.57 9.26 3.47
CA GLN A 282 -13.94 10.15 4.44
C GLN A 282 -14.57 11.56 4.40
N ARG A 283 -14.83 12.11 3.21
CA ARG A 283 -15.44 13.42 3.07
C ARG A 283 -16.91 13.45 3.52
N ILE A 284 -17.67 12.42 3.15
CA ILE A 284 -19.12 12.34 3.47
C ILE A 284 -19.35 12.01 4.96
N SER A 285 -18.39 11.34 5.61
CA SER A 285 -18.52 10.94 7.01
C SER A 285 -18.61 12.11 8.00
N ALA A 286 -18.35 13.35 7.58
CA ALA A 286 -18.68 14.54 8.35
C ALA A 286 -20.20 14.63 8.71
N GLU A 287 -21.08 14.07 7.88
CA GLU A 287 -22.52 13.95 8.19
C GLU A 287 -22.77 13.01 9.37
N TYR A 288 -21.98 11.92 9.48
CA TYR A 288 -22.08 11.02 10.64
C TYR A 288 -21.68 11.71 11.94
N GLU A 289 -20.58 12.49 11.93
CA GLU A 289 -20.14 13.26 13.10
C GLU A 289 -21.19 14.30 13.54
N GLN A 290 -21.89 14.92 12.59
CA GLN A 290 -22.98 15.86 12.90
C GLN A 290 -24.19 15.16 13.54
N LEU A 291 -24.51 13.93 13.12
CA LEU A 291 -25.60 13.12 13.67
C LEU A 291 -25.26 12.50 15.02
N HIS A 292 -23.95 12.32 15.34
CA HIS A 292 -23.45 11.68 16.56
C HIS A 292 -22.52 12.60 17.35
N PRO A 293 -23.04 13.66 18.00
CA PRO A 293 -22.22 14.57 18.79
C PRO A 293 -21.42 13.85 19.87
N GLY A 294 -20.11 14.09 19.93
CA GLY A 294 -19.18 13.44 20.86
C GLY A 294 -18.43 12.25 20.27
N ILE A 295 -18.67 11.91 18.99
CA ILE A 295 -17.84 11.00 18.21
C ILE A 295 -17.02 11.82 17.21
N THR A 296 -15.71 11.54 17.12
CA THR A 296 -14.80 12.09 16.10
C THR A 296 -14.20 10.94 15.33
N LEU A 297 -14.07 11.10 14.01
CA LEU A 297 -13.51 10.10 13.10
C LEU A 297 -12.08 10.48 12.72
N ASP A 298 -11.09 9.69 13.15
CA ASP A 298 -9.68 9.86 12.78
C ASP A 298 -9.30 8.89 11.65
N TRP A 299 -9.13 9.43 10.44
CA TRP A 299 -8.89 8.68 9.24
C TRP A 299 -7.40 8.48 8.94
N ARG A 300 -6.99 7.22 8.74
CA ARG A 300 -5.68 6.82 8.25
C ARG A 300 -5.81 6.24 6.85
N VAL A 301 -5.54 7.08 5.85
CA VAL A 301 -5.63 6.72 4.43
C VAL A 301 -4.23 6.32 3.96
N LEU A 302 -4.08 5.06 3.57
CA LEU A 302 -2.78 4.44 3.25
C LEU A 302 -2.79 3.81 1.85
N ASP A 303 -1.62 3.68 1.24
CA ASP A 303 -1.44 2.80 0.07
C ASP A 303 -1.81 1.37 0.46
N GLU A 304 -2.42 0.60 -0.45
CA GLU A 304 -2.96 -0.73 -0.17
C GLU A 304 -1.95 -1.69 0.46
N SER A 305 -0.74 -1.74 -0.07
CA SER A 305 0.32 -2.62 0.45
C SER A 305 0.75 -2.23 1.88
N ILE A 306 0.76 -0.94 2.19
CA ILE A 306 1.07 -0.41 3.52
C ILE A 306 -0.10 -0.69 4.46
N LEU A 307 -1.34 -0.42 4.04
CA LEU A 307 -2.54 -0.70 4.84
C LEU A 307 -2.56 -2.17 5.29
N ARG A 308 -2.49 -3.11 4.35
CA ARG A 308 -2.55 -4.55 4.66
C ARG A 308 -1.48 -4.98 5.66
N ARG A 309 -0.26 -4.48 5.46
CA ARG A 309 0.85 -4.75 6.37
C ARG A 309 0.57 -4.19 7.78
N ARG A 310 0.11 -2.93 7.88
CA ARG A 310 -0.15 -2.29 9.18
C ARG A 310 -1.31 -2.92 9.93
N LEU A 311 -2.40 -3.26 9.25
CA LEU A 311 -3.52 -3.96 9.87
C LEU A 311 -3.09 -5.33 10.43
N LEU A 312 -2.39 -6.12 9.63
CA LEU A 312 -1.92 -7.42 10.08
C LEU A 312 -0.88 -7.30 11.19
N SER A 313 -0.02 -6.27 11.13
CA SER A 313 0.95 -5.98 12.19
C SER A 313 0.26 -5.64 13.51
N ASP A 314 -0.76 -4.78 13.47
CA ASP A 314 -1.54 -4.38 14.65
C ASP A 314 -2.23 -5.59 15.31
N LEU A 315 -2.88 -6.42 14.49
CA LEU A 315 -3.56 -7.63 14.96
C LEU A 315 -2.57 -8.67 15.50
N ALA A 316 -1.43 -8.87 14.84
CA ALA A 316 -0.43 -9.86 15.22
C ALA A 316 0.16 -9.61 16.63
N ILE A 317 0.28 -8.34 17.03
CA ILE A 317 0.82 -7.93 18.34
C ILE A 317 -0.26 -7.40 19.28
N SER A 318 -1.54 -7.40 18.85
CA SER A 318 -2.70 -6.92 19.63
C SER A 318 -2.51 -5.48 20.15
N GLU A 319 -1.99 -4.58 19.32
CA GLU A 319 -1.69 -3.19 19.69
C GLU A 319 -2.95 -2.35 19.88
N GLY A 320 -4.02 -2.60 19.08
CA GLY A 320 -5.29 -1.89 19.16
C GLY A 320 -5.20 -0.44 18.67
N GLN A 321 -4.43 -0.21 17.61
CA GLN A 321 -4.26 1.11 16.99
C GLN A 321 -5.52 1.58 16.24
N TYR A 322 -6.37 0.65 15.81
CA TYR A 322 -7.54 0.94 14.97
C TYR A 322 -8.82 0.41 15.62
N ASP A 323 -9.92 1.14 15.41
CA ASP A 323 -11.28 0.76 15.81
C ASP A 323 -12.09 0.25 14.61
N VAL A 324 -11.80 0.75 13.40
CA VAL A 324 -12.36 0.28 12.14
C VAL A 324 -11.23 -0.01 11.16
N MET A 325 -11.27 -1.18 10.56
CA MET A 325 -10.31 -1.64 9.55
C MET A 325 -11.01 -1.86 8.21
N THR A 326 -10.47 -1.28 7.15
CA THR A 326 -10.85 -1.62 5.78
C THR A 326 -10.11 -2.87 5.35
N ILE A 327 -10.84 -3.96 5.17
CA ILE A 327 -10.30 -5.30 4.86
C ILE A 327 -11.02 -5.90 3.65
N GLY A 328 -10.47 -6.95 3.10
CA GLY A 328 -11.08 -7.68 2.00
C GLY A 328 -11.64 -9.04 2.39
N ALA A 329 -12.34 -9.67 1.46
CA ALA A 329 -12.88 -11.01 1.63
C ALA A 329 -11.79 -12.08 1.91
N TYR A 330 -10.53 -11.79 1.54
CA TYR A 330 -9.38 -12.64 1.83
C TYR A 330 -9.10 -12.73 3.34
N GLU A 331 -9.12 -11.58 4.02
CA GLU A 331 -8.74 -11.45 5.41
C GLU A 331 -9.76 -12.07 6.37
N VAL A 332 -11.05 -11.96 6.08
CA VAL A 332 -12.13 -12.37 7.00
C VAL A 332 -12.01 -13.82 7.47
N PRO A 333 -11.93 -14.84 6.61
CA PRO A 333 -11.86 -16.23 7.07
C PRO A 333 -10.55 -16.57 7.80
N ILE A 334 -9.46 -15.84 7.50
CA ILE A 334 -8.15 -16.04 8.12
C ILE A 334 -8.13 -15.42 9.51
N TRP A 335 -8.53 -14.15 9.63
CA TRP A 335 -8.46 -13.39 10.87
C TRP A 335 -9.52 -13.82 11.88
N ASN A 336 -10.67 -14.27 11.40
CA ASN A 336 -11.68 -14.83 12.28
C ASN A 336 -11.25 -16.14 12.98
N LYS A 337 -10.43 -16.98 12.33
CA LYS A 337 -9.85 -18.17 12.99
C LYS A 337 -8.92 -17.83 14.16
N GLN A 338 -8.47 -16.59 14.25
CA GLN A 338 -7.61 -16.06 15.32
C GLN A 338 -8.41 -15.23 16.33
N ASP A 339 -9.74 -15.16 16.20
CA ASP A 339 -10.64 -14.31 17.02
C ASP A 339 -10.23 -12.82 17.01
N TRP A 340 -9.71 -12.34 15.86
CA TRP A 340 -9.26 -10.95 15.72
C TRP A 340 -10.36 -9.98 15.30
N LEU A 341 -11.48 -10.49 14.80
CA LEU A 341 -12.61 -9.68 14.36
C LEU A 341 -13.79 -9.84 15.29
N SER A 342 -14.47 -8.75 15.58
CA SER A 342 -15.73 -8.76 16.33
C SER A 342 -16.86 -9.25 15.44
N PRO A 343 -17.71 -10.19 15.91
CA PRO A 343 -18.91 -10.58 15.18
C PRO A 343 -19.92 -9.44 15.12
N LEU A 344 -20.66 -9.37 14.02
CA LEU A 344 -21.69 -8.36 13.75
C LEU A 344 -23.10 -8.98 13.85
N THR A 345 -23.42 -9.53 15.03
CA THR A 345 -24.67 -10.27 15.28
C THR A 345 -25.86 -9.37 15.61
N ASP A 346 -25.58 -8.11 16.04
CA ASP A 346 -26.58 -7.19 16.59
C ASP A 346 -26.96 -6.07 15.61
N LEU A 347 -26.84 -6.33 14.29
CA LEU A 347 -27.27 -5.36 13.28
C LEU A 347 -28.77 -5.14 13.33
N ALA A 348 -29.19 -3.87 13.26
CA ALA A 348 -30.59 -3.50 13.21
C ALA A 348 -31.31 -4.16 12.02
N VAL A 349 -32.58 -4.46 12.15
CA VAL A 349 -33.39 -5.10 11.09
C VAL A 349 -33.44 -4.22 9.84
N GLU A 350 -33.41 -2.93 10.01
CA GLU A 350 -33.39 -1.91 8.94
C GLU A 350 -32.12 -1.94 8.10
N TYR A 351 -31.02 -2.50 8.62
CA TYR A 351 -29.79 -2.70 7.85
C TYR A 351 -30.01 -3.65 6.67
N ASP A 352 -30.97 -4.58 6.80
CA ASP A 352 -31.41 -5.51 5.75
C ASP A 352 -30.24 -6.31 5.13
N GLN A 353 -29.72 -7.26 5.92
CA GLN A 353 -28.63 -8.13 5.49
C GLN A 353 -29.00 -8.99 4.25
N ASN A 354 -30.30 -9.25 4.03
CA ASN A 354 -30.78 -10.07 2.91
C ASN A 354 -30.71 -9.36 1.56
N ASP A 355 -30.62 -8.02 1.59
CA ASP A 355 -30.41 -7.22 0.39
C ASP A 355 -28.96 -7.27 -0.13
N MET A 356 -28.00 -7.74 0.67
CA MET A 356 -26.64 -7.96 0.19
C MET A 356 -26.62 -9.05 -0.90
N ILE A 357 -25.72 -8.88 -1.89
CA ILE A 357 -25.45 -9.92 -2.90
C ILE A 357 -24.91 -11.16 -2.19
N ASP A 358 -25.49 -12.32 -2.44
CA ASP A 358 -25.26 -13.53 -1.63
C ASP A 358 -23.78 -13.91 -1.56
N VAL A 359 -23.06 -13.97 -2.70
CA VAL A 359 -21.63 -14.32 -2.72
C VAL A 359 -20.78 -13.30 -1.95
N VAL A 360 -21.18 -12.04 -1.93
CA VAL A 360 -20.49 -10.97 -1.19
C VAL A 360 -20.71 -11.17 0.32
N ARG A 361 -21.97 -11.34 0.75
CA ARG A 361 -22.30 -11.62 2.16
C ARG A 361 -21.59 -12.89 2.66
N ASP A 362 -21.63 -13.96 1.88
CA ASP A 362 -21.08 -15.25 2.27
C ASP A 362 -19.54 -15.18 2.38
N SER A 363 -18.87 -14.40 1.54
CA SER A 363 -17.43 -14.17 1.63
C SER A 363 -16.96 -13.41 2.89
N LEU A 364 -17.88 -12.68 3.53
CA LEU A 364 -17.64 -11.91 4.76
C LEU A 364 -18.19 -12.59 6.02
N SER A 365 -18.71 -13.81 5.87
CA SER A 365 -19.33 -14.58 6.94
C SER A 365 -18.49 -15.79 7.33
N ASN A 366 -18.64 -16.22 8.58
CA ASN A 366 -18.12 -17.50 9.04
C ASN A 366 -19.16 -18.16 9.95
N ARG A 367 -19.51 -19.41 9.67
CA ARG A 367 -20.54 -20.20 10.38
C ARG A 367 -21.90 -19.50 10.49
N GLY A 368 -22.20 -18.61 9.55
CA GLY A 368 -23.47 -17.87 9.49
C GLY A 368 -23.43 -16.47 10.11
N ASP A 369 -22.39 -16.12 10.86
CA ASP A 369 -22.21 -14.80 11.44
C ASP A 369 -21.36 -13.92 10.51
N LEU A 370 -21.74 -12.65 10.36
CA LEU A 370 -20.95 -11.63 9.65
C LEU A 370 -19.81 -11.12 10.54
N TYR A 371 -18.64 -10.85 9.94
CA TYR A 371 -17.49 -10.25 10.61
C TYR A 371 -16.99 -8.97 9.95
N ALA A 372 -17.55 -8.64 8.79
CA ALA A 372 -17.33 -7.38 8.10
C ALA A 372 -18.56 -6.99 7.29
N LEU A 373 -18.75 -5.69 7.02
CA LEU A 373 -19.82 -5.17 6.20
C LEU A 373 -19.25 -4.68 4.86
N PRO A 374 -19.83 -5.08 3.72
CA PRO A 374 -19.30 -4.76 2.40
C PRO A 374 -19.51 -3.29 2.10
N PHE A 375 -18.43 -2.59 1.79
CA PHE A 375 -18.47 -1.20 1.35
C PHE A 375 -18.64 -1.10 -0.16
N TYR A 376 -17.82 -1.82 -0.93
CA TYR A 376 -18.06 -2.12 -2.33
C TYR A 376 -17.50 -3.48 -2.70
N ALA A 377 -18.07 -4.09 -3.74
CA ALA A 377 -17.54 -5.31 -4.33
C ALA A 377 -17.30 -5.12 -5.83
N GLU A 378 -16.34 -5.85 -6.34
CA GLU A 378 -15.88 -5.73 -7.71
C GLU A 378 -15.52 -7.08 -8.33
N SER A 379 -15.69 -7.16 -9.63
CA SER A 379 -15.04 -8.14 -10.48
C SER A 379 -13.99 -7.43 -11.33
N SER A 380 -13.54 -8.03 -12.42
CA SER A 380 -12.69 -7.37 -13.41
C SER A 380 -13.37 -7.32 -14.76
N MET A 381 -13.03 -6.29 -15.55
CA MET A 381 -13.48 -6.15 -16.92
C MET A 381 -12.45 -5.43 -17.79
N THR A 382 -12.69 -5.47 -19.10
CA THR A 382 -11.90 -4.78 -20.11
C THR A 382 -12.53 -3.43 -20.41
N TYR A 383 -11.88 -2.33 -20.03
CA TYR A 383 -12.20 -0.99 -20.49
C TYR A 383 -11.48 -0.72 -21.82
N TYR A 384 -12.16 -0.06 -22.76
CA TYR A 384 -11.52 0.30 -24.03
C TYR A 384 -12.05 1.63 -24.56
N ARG A 385 -11.21 2.31 -25.33
CA ARG A 385 -11.51 3.54 -26.04
C ARG A 385 -12.28 3.23 -27.32
N ARG A 386 -13.62 3.27 -27.26
CA ARG A 386 -14.52 2.99 -28.37
C ARG A 386 -14.17 3.83 -29.61
N ASP A 387 -13.89 5.11 -29.42
CA ASP A 387 -13.50 6.03 -30.50
C ASP A 387 -12.23 5.58 -31.25
N LEU A 388 -11.22 5.07 -30.52
CA LEU A 388 -9.99 4.54 -31.15
C LEU A 388 -10.26 3.24 -31.90
N PHE A 389 -11.12 2.38 -31.35
CA PHE A 389 -11.54 1.15 -32.04
C PHE A 389 -12.28 1.46 -33.34
N GLU A 390 -13.23 2.39 -33.32
CA GLU A 390 -13.98 2.84 -34.49
C GLU A 390 -13.04 3.44 -35.56
N GLN A 391 -12.11 4.33 -35.16
CA GLN A 391 -11.11 4.93 -36.06
C GLN A 391 -10.20 3.88 -36.71
N ALA A 392 -9.84 2.85 -35.97
CA ALA A 392 -8.99 1.76 -36.46
C ALA A 392 -9.76 0.69 -37.26
N GLY A 393 -11.09 0.79 -37.33
CA GLY A 393 -11.95 -0.23 -37.95
C GLY A 393 -11.85 -1.59 -37.26
N ILE A 394 -11.83 -1.58 -35.93
CA ILE A 394 -11.79 -2.78 -35.09
C ILE A 394 -13.10 -2.86 -34.29
N GLU A 395 -13.59 -4.07 -34.09
CA GLU A 395 -14.70 -4.35 -33.21
C GLU A 395 -14.20 -5.16 -32.01
N MET A 396 -14.62 -4.77 -30.80
CA MET A 396 -14.33 -5.53 -29.60
C MET A 396 -15.14 -6.82 -29.61
N ALA A 397 -14.48 -7.96 -29.41
CA ALA A 397 -15.16 -9.24 -29.28
C ALA A 397 -16.10 -9.27 -28.08
N ALA A 398 -17.27 -9.92 -28.23
CA ALA A 398 -18.25 -10.04 -27.15
C ALA A 398 -17.67 -10.73 -25.89
N VAL A 399 -16.77 -11.69 -26.09
CA VAL A 399 -15.91 -12.28 -25.04
C VAL A 399 -14.49 -12.24 -25.59
N PRO A 400 -13.67 -11.25 -25.23
CA PRO A 400 -12.32 -11.14 -25.78
C PRO A 400 -11.40 -12.23 -25.22
N THR A 401 -10.49 -12.69 -26.05
CA THR A 401 -9.37 -13.52 -25.60
C THR A 401 -8.13 -12.68 -25.37
N TRP A 402 -7.16 -13.17 -24.58
CA TRP A 402 -5.88 -12.49 -24.40
C TRP A 402 -5.14 -12.27 -25.73
N ASP A 403 -5.30 -13.15 -26.71
CA ASP A 403 -4.76 -12.96 -28.07
C ASP A 403 -5.48 -11.84 -28.83
N ASN A 404 -6.81 -11.69 -28.66
CA ASN A 404 -7.53 -10.53 -29.18
C ASN A 404 -6.98 -9.23 -28.55
N ILE A 405 -6.84 -9.20 -27.23
CA ILE A 405 -6.32 -8.04 -26.50
C ILE A 405 -4.94 -7.65 -27.02
N ARG A 406 -4.01 -8.61 -27.18
CA ARG A 406 -2.67 -8.37 -27.73
C ARG A 406 -2.76 -7.77 -29.15
N THR A 407 -3.64 -8.29 -29.99
CA THR A 407 -3.85 -7.83 -31.36
C THR A 407 -4.38 -6.39 -31.38
N TYR A 408 -5.36 -6.09 -30.52
CA TYR A 408 -5.94 -4.75 -30.40
C TYR A 408 -4.91 -3.76 -29.84
N ALA A 409 -4.21 -4.14 -28.76
CA ALA A 409 -3.16 -3.32 -28.16
C ALA A 409 -2.08 -2.94 -29.17
N LYS A 410 -1.59 -3.92 -29.95
CA LYS A 410 -0.60 -3.69 -31.02
C LYS A 410 -1.10 -2.69 -32.07
N LYS A 411 -2.37 -2.79 -32.47
CA LYS A 411 -2.95 -1.94 -33.52
C LYS A 411 -3.19 -0.50 -33.05
N LEU A 412 -3.49 -0.34 -31.74
CA LEU A 412 -3.85 0.95 -31.16
C LEU A 412 -2.68 1.66 -30.45
N HIS A 413 -1.51 0.99 -30.34
CA HIS A 413 -0.33 1.57 -29.69
C HIS A 413 0.29 2.69 -30.55
N ALA A 414 0.19 3.92 -30.06
CA ALA A 414 0.67 5.13 -30.70
C ALA A 414 1.33 6.08 -29.67
N PRO A 415 2.47 5.69 -29.08
CA PRO A 415 3.10 6.44 -27.98
C PRO A 415 3.54 7.85 -28.39
N GLU A 416 3.84 8.08 -29.67
CA GLU A 416 4.12 9.40 -30.23
C GLU A 416 2.90 10.33 -30.20
N GLN A 417 1.69 9.79 -30.07
CA GLN A 417 0.43 10.52 -29.88
C GLN A 417 -0.02 10.51 -28.41
N GLY A 418 0.82 9.98 -27.51
CA GLY A 418 0.53 9.86 -26.08
C GLY A 418 -0.46 8.74 -25.72
N VAL A 419 -0.65 7.74 -26.61
CA VAL A 419 -1.58 6.62 -26.39
C VAL A 419 -0.84 5.29 -26.34
N TYR A 420 -0.86 4.63 -25.20
CA TYR A 420 -0.38 3.26 -25.04
C TYR A 420 -1.48 2.27 -25.42
N GLY A 421 -1.10 1.15 -26.05
CA GLY A 421 -2.06 0.14 -26.51
C GLY A 421 -2.81 -0.53 -25.36
N ILE A 422 -2.13 -0.73 -24.22
CA ILE A 422 -2.71 -1.36 -23.03
C ILE A 422 -2.07 -0.80 -21.76
N CYS A 423 -2.86 -0.68 -20.71
CA CYS A 423 -2.40 -0.43 -19.35
C CYS A 423 -2.78 -1.62 -18.47
N LEU A 424 -1.83 -2.16 -17.71
CA LEU A 424 -2.03 -3.20 -16.69
C LEU A 424 -1.20 -2.87 -15.46
N ARG A 425 -1.64 -3.37 -14.30
CA ARG A 425 -0.89 -3.17 -13.05
C ARG A 425 0.44 -3.92 -13.10
N GLY A 426 1.55 -3.22 -12.85
CA GLY A 426 2.89 -3.80 -12.73
C GLY A 426 3.55 -3.52 -11.37
N LYS A 427 2.94 -2.65 -10.56
CA LYS A 427 3.40 -2.26 -9.21
C LYS A 427 3.50 -3.46 -8.28
N VAL A 428 4.47 -3.43 -7.36
CA VAL A 428 4.68 -4.50 -6.38
C VAL A 428 3.57 -4.54 -5.34
N GLY A 429 3.05 -5.72 -5.08
CA GLY A 429 2.05 -6.02 -4.06
C GLY A 429 1.15 -7.18 -4.49
N TRP A 430 0.76 -8.03 -3.54
CA TRP A 430 -0.14 -9.13 -3.86
C TRP A 430 -1.55 -8.64 -4.27
N GLY A 431 -1.98 -7.46 -3.84
CA GLY A 431 -3.19 -6.77 -4.29
C GLY A 431 -2.97 -5.89 -5.53
N GLU A 432 -1.75 -5.76 -6.05
CA GLU A 432 -1.38 -4.91 -7.17
C GLU A 432 -1.24 -5.73 -8.48
N ASN A 433 -0.04 -6.20 -8.85
CA ASN A 433 0.13 -6.94 -10.11
C ASN A 433 -0.36 -8.40 -10.05
N ILE A 434 -0.42 -9.02 -8.86
CA ILE A 434 -0.81 -10.42 -8.72
C ILE A 434 -2.25 -10.71 -9.16
N PRO A 435 -3.28 -9.87 -8.93
CA PRO A 435 -4.62 -10.13 -9.45
C PRO A 435 -4.66 -10.33 -10.96
N ILE A 436 -3.98 -9.47 -11.72
CA ILE A 436 -3.88 -9.62 -13.20
C ILE A 436 -3.13 -10.90 -13.57
N VAL A 437 -1.99 -11.16 -12.92
CA VAL A 437 -1.19 -12.38 -13.20
C VAL A 437 -1.96 -13.64 -12.85
N SER A 438 -2.60 -13.70 -11.67
CA SER A 438 -3.37 -14.86 -11.23
C SER A 438 -4.54 -15.17 -12.16
N THR A 439 -5.34 -14.15 -12.51
CA THR A 439 -6.49 -14.37 -13.41
C THR A 439 -6.03 -14.75 -14.82
N MET A 440 -4.89 -14.23 -15.28
CA MET A 440 -4.28 -14.66 -16.54
C MET A 440 -3.81 -16.13 -16.44
N VAL A 441 -3.12 -16.52 -15.36
CA VAL A 441 -2.71 -17.91 -15.12
C VAL A 441 -3.92 -18.84 -15.10
N ASN A 442 -4.99 -18.47 -14.39
CA ASN A 442 -6.24 -19.23 -14.35
C ASN A 442 -6.83 -19.38 -15.76
N ALA A 443 -6.94 -18.27 -16.51
CA ALA A 443 -7.46 -18.28 -17.88
C ALA A 443 -6.64 -19.17 -18.83
N PHE A 444 -5.32 -19.23 -18.66
CA PHE A 444 -4.42 -20.13 -19.40
C PHE A 444 -4.44 -21.58 -18.88
N GLY A 445 -5.26 -21.90 -17.86
CA GLY A 445 -5.45 -23.23 -17.32
C GLY A 445 -4.47 -23.63 -16.21
N GLY A 446 -3.83 -22.66 -15.57
CA GLY A 446 -2.91 -22.86 -14.43
C GLY A 446 -3.59 -22.75 -13.06
N GLN A 447 -2.78 -22.86 -12.03
CA GLN A 447 -3.17 -22.75 -10.61
C GLN A 447 -1.95 -22.46 -9.74
N TRP A 448 -2.18 -21.98 -8.48
CA TRP A 448 -1.10 -21.75 -7.52
C TRP A 448 -0.57 -23.04 -6.91
N PHE A 449 -1.46 -23.97 -6.54
CA PHE A 449 -1.15 -25.24 -5.88
C PHE A 449 -1.97 -26.36 -6.51
N ASP A 450 -1.38 -27.53 -6.62
CA ASP A 450 -2.12 -28.75 -6.97
C ASP A 450 -2.85 -29.35 -5.76
N MET A 451 -3.64 -30.40 -5.98
CA MET A 451 -4.41 -31.08 -4.93
C MET A 451 -3.56 -31.66 -3.78
N GLN A 452 -2.24 -31.73 -3.92
CA GLN A 452 -1.29 -32.12 -2.89
C GLN A 452 -0.62 -30.91 -2.23
N TRP A 453 -1.12 -29.70 -2.46
CA TRP A 453 -0.53 -28.43 -2.01
C TRP A 453 0.92 -28.24 -2.50
N ALA A 454 1.30 -28.85 -3.62
CA ALA A 454 2.59 -28.56 -4.23
C ALA A 454 2.49 -27.28 -5.07
N PRO A 455 3.36 -26.29 -4.85
CA PRO A 455 3.36 -25.04 -5.62
C PRO A 455 3.59 -25.30 -7.11
N GLN A 456 2.87 -24.57 -7.97
CA GLN A 456 2.88 -24.73 -9.43
C GLN A 456 3.50 -23.53 -10.18
N LEU A 457 4.18 -22.63 -9.48
CA LEU A 457 4.70 -21.39 -10.06
C LEU A 457 5.81 -21.60 -11.12
N ASN A 458 6.43 -22.78 -11.16
CA ASN A 458 7.42 -23.14 -12.17
C ASN A 458 6.84 -24.10 -13.24
N SER A 459 5.52 -24.17 -13.37
CA SER A 459 4.87 -24.95 -14.44
C SER A 459 4.94 -24.22 -15.79
N SER A 460 4.79 -25.00 -16.89
CA SER A 460 4.76 -24.43 -18.24
C SER A 460 3.68 -23.37 -18.43
N VAL A 461 2.52 -23.53 -17.76
CA VAL A 461 1.41 -22.56 -17.84
C VAL A 461 1.78 -21.25 -17.17
N TRP A 462 2.44 -21.28 -16.01
CA TRP A 462 2.95 -20.08 -15.36
C TRP A 462 3.98 -19.37 -16.24
N HIS A 463 4.93 -20.11 -16.83
CA HIS A 463 5.91 -19.52 -17.77
C HIS A 463 5.22 -18.88 -18.97
N GLN A 464 4.23 -19.55 -19.57
CA GLN A 464 3.47 -19.02 -20.69
C GLN A 464 2.73 -17.73 -20.30
N SER A 465 2.01 -17.74 -19.17
CA SER A 465 1.19 -16.62 -18.72
C SER A 465 2.03 -15.40 -18.36
N VAL A 466 3.10 -15.60 -17.56
CA VAL A 466 3.96 -14.48 -17.14
C VAL A 466 4.77 -13.93 -18.31
N SER A 467 5.26 -14.80 -19.24
CA SER A 467 5.91 -14.32 -20.47
C SER A 467 4.95 -13.52 -21.33
N PHE A 468 3.70 -14.00 -21.51
CA PHE A 468 2.69 -13.27 -22.26
C PHE A 468 2.40 -11.90 -21.64
N TYR A 469 2.23 -11.84 -20.32
CA TYR A 469 2.01 -10.59 -19.59
C TYR A 469 3.17 -9.62 -19.77
N VAL A 470 4.42 -10.06 -19.55
CA VAL A 470 5.63 -9.24 -19.68
C VAL A 470 5.79 -8.73 -21.10
N ASP A 471 5.64 -9.60 -22.10
CA ASP A 471 5.75 -9.23 -23.52
C ASP A 471 4.69 -8.20 -23.92
N LEU A 472 3.44 -8.39 -23.45
CA LEU A 472 2.33 -7.51 -23.73
C LEU A 472 2.58 -6.08 -23.23
N VAL A 473 2.93 -5.96 -21.93
CA VAL A 473 3.12 -4.63 -21.33
C VAL A 473 4.44 -3.98 -21.76
N SER A 474 5.48 -4.77 -22.00
CA SER A 474 6.77 -4.23 -22.49
C SER A 474 6.67 -3.72 -23.91
N ALA A 475 5.83 -4.35 -24.76
CA ALA A 475 5.68 -3.93 -26.16
C ALA A 475 4.66 -2.81 -26.34
N PHE A 476 3.60 -2.74 -25.53
CA PHE A 476 2.45 -1.87 -25.80
C PHE A 476 1.96 -1.08 -24.58
N GLY A 477 2.55 -1.27 -23.40
CA GLY A 477 2.25 -0.54 -22.17
C GLY A 477 3.07 0.74 -22.00
N PRO A 478 2.80 1.52 -20.95
CA PRO A 478 3.64 2.64 -20.51
C PRO A 478 5.05 2.18 -20.11
N PRO A 479 6.10 3.01 -20.31
CA PRO A 479 7.48 2.65 -19.93
C PRO A 479 7.65 2.37 -18.43
N ASP A 480 6.85 3.01 -17.61
CA ASP A 480 6.81 2.94 -16.14
C ASP A 480 5.76 1.96 -15.60
N THR A 481 5.28 1.03 -16.43
CA THR A 481 4.27 0.02 -16.02
C THR A 481 4.62 -0.64 -14.67
N HIS A 482 5.90 -0.84 -14.37
CA HIS A 482 6.38 -1.46 -13.12
C HIS A 482 6.09 -0.62 -11.86
N GLU A 483 5.71 0.65 -12.00
CA GLU A 483 5.32 1.56 -10.92
C GLU A 483 3.79 1.77 -10.85
N ASN A 484 3.06 1.33 -11.89
CA ASN A 484 1.63 1.59 -12.03
C ASN A 484 0.78 0.50 -11.35
N GLY A 485 0.00 0.91 -10.38
CA GLY A 485 -1.09 0.15 -9.75
C GLY A 485 -2.45 0.59 -10.28
N PHE A 486 -3.52 0.39 -9.48
CA PHE A 486 -4.87 0.82 -9.84
C PHE A 486 -4.99 2.34 -10.00
N PRO A 487 -4.54 3.20 -9.05
CA PRO A 487 -4.73 4.64 -9.16
C PRO A 487 -3.98 5.25 -10.36
N GLU A 488 -2.76 4.80 -10.60
CA GLU A 488 -1.93 5.29 -11.69
C GLU A 488 -2.54 4.94 -13.06
N ASN A 489 -3.02 3.69 -13.24
CA ASN A 489 -3.66 3.26 -14.47
C ASN A 489 -5.04 3.92 -14.68
N LEU A 490 -5.82 4.12 -13.62
CA LEU A 490 -7.07 4.88 -13.67
C LEU A 490 -6.82 6.30 -14.20
N LYS A 491 -5.80 6.97 -13.67
CA LYS A 491 -5.39 8.29 -14.12
C LYS A 491 -5.00 8.28 -15.60
N LEU A 492 -4.11 7.38 -16.02
CA LEU A 492 -3.67 7.24 -17.41
C LEU A 492 -4.85 7.00 -18.35
N PHE A 493 -5.79 6.13 -17.99
CA PHE A 493 -6.94 5.84 -18.83
C PHE A 493 -7.93 7.00 -18.87
N SER A 494 -8.26 7.61 -17.72
CA SER A 494 -9.19 8.75 -17.63
C SER A 494 -8.68 9.99 -18.34
N GLU A 495 -7.37 10.19 -18.45
CA GLU A 495 -6.72 11.25 -19.21
C GLU A 495 -6.58 10.90 -20.71
N GLY A 496 -6.90 9.66 -21.11
CA GLY A 496 -6.91 9.22 -22.52
C GLY A 496 -5.60 8.61 -23.02
N HIS A 497 -4.67 8.30 -22.12
CA HIS A 497 -3.34 7.76 -22.45
C HIS A 497 -3.31 6.24 -22.65
N CYS A 498 -4.40 5.52 -22.41
CA CYS A 498 -4.50 4.08 -22.64
C CYS A 498 -5.65 3.78 -23.64
N ALA A 499 -5.40 2.89 -24.61
CA ALA A 499 -6.46 2.41 -25.51
C ALA A 499 -7.29 1.30 -24.87
N ILE A 500 -6.66 0.41 -24.08
CA ILE A 500 -7.28 -0.69 -23.37
C ILE A 500 -6.74 -0.71 -21.93
N TRP A 501 -7.62 -1.01 -20.98
CA TRP A 501 -7.26 -1.23 -19.57
C TRP A 501 -8.10 -2.38 -19.02
N ILE A 502 -7.47 -3.39 -18.44
CA ILE A 502 -8.16 -4.51 -17.81
C ILE A 502 -7.94 -4.39 -16.32
N ASP A 503 -9.03 -4.15 -15.59
CA ASP A 503 -8.96 -3.89 -14.17
C ASP A 503 -10.34 -4.02 -13.50
N ALA A 504 -10.40 -3.63 -12.23
CA ALA A 504 -11.57 -3.68 -11.36
C ALA A 504 -12.80 -2.96 -11.93
N THR A 505 -13.94 -3.59 -11.80
CA THR A 505 -15.23 -3.01 -12.26
C THR A 505 -15.62 -1.73 -11.53
N VAL A 506 -15.07 -1.47 -10.34
CA VAL A 506 -15.30 -0.23 -9.58
C VAL A 506 -14.83 1.01 -10.35
N ALA A 507 -13.80 0.90 -11.19
CA ALA A 507 -13.32 2.01 -12.00
C ALA A 507 -14.40 2.56 -12.95
N ALA A 508 -15.43 1.80 -13.30
CA ALA A 508 -16.50 2.24 -14.18
C ALA A 508 -17.19 3.49 -13.65
N GLY A 509 -17.51 3.56 -12.36
CA GLY A 509 -18.13 4.75 -11.76
C GLY A 509 -17.30 6.04 -11.93
N MET A 510 -15.97 5.90 -12.04
CA MET A 510 -15.05 7.02 -12.25
C MET A 510 -14.86 7.33 -13.73
N LEU A 511 -14.75 6.29 -14.57
CA LEU A 511 -14.49 6.45 -16.00
C LEU A 511 -15.70 6.97 -16.77
N PHE A 512 -16.92 6.63 -16.37
CA PHE A 512 -18.16 7.11 -16.98
C PHE A 512 -18.65 8.45 -16.41
N ASP A 513 -18.00 8.97 -15.38
CA ASP A 513 -18.28 10.30 -14.83
C ASP A 513 -17.51 11.40 -15.59
N ALA A 514 -18.23 12.24 -16.32
CA ALA A 514 -17.64 13.36 -17.07
C ALA A 514 -16.93 14.42 -16.18
N LYS A 515 -17.16 14.41 -14.86
CA LYS A 515 -16.43 15.28 -13.91
C LYS A 515 -15.02 14.75 -13.60
N ARG A 516 -14.81 13.43 -13.77
CA ARG A 516 -13.58 12.73 -13.37
C ARG A 516 -12.76 12.21 -14.55
N SER A 517 -13.37 12.03 -15.71
CA SER A 517 -12.76 11.38 -16.86
C SER A 517 -12.93 12.21 -18.13
N ALA A 518 -11.81 12.52 -18.79
CA ALA A 518 -11.80 13.18 -20.11
C ALA A 518 -12.26 12.26 -21.24
N VAL A 519 -12.45 10.98 -20.97
CA VAL A 519 -12.89 9.96 -21.93
C VAL A 519 -14.25 9.34 -21.59
N ALA A 520 -15.02 9.96 -20.71
CA ALA A 520 -16.30 9.43 -20.24
C ALA A 520 -17.30 9.13 -21.37
N ASP A 521 -17.31 9.94 -22.44
CA ASP A 521 -18.12 9.76 -23.64
C ASP A 521 -17.51 8.79 -24.67
N LYS A 522 -16.27 8.33 -24.46
CA LYS A 522 -15.46 7.51 -25.37
C LYS A 522 -15.15 6.13 -24.84
N VAL A 523 -15.27 5.93 -23.53
CA VAL A 523 -15.02 4.64 -22.89
C VAL A 523 -16.19 3.68 -23.11
N TRP A 524 -15.86 2.40 -23.33
CA TRP A 524 -16.81 1.29 -23.25
C TRP A 524 -16.16 0.11 -22.56
N PHE A 525 -16.90 -0.97 -22.42
CA PHE A 525 -16.43 -2.13 -21.65
C PHE A 525 -16.76 -3.46 -22.36
N ALA A 526 -16.02 -4.49 -21.99
CA ALA A 526 -16.22 -5.89 -22.35
C ALA A 526 -15.84 -6.79 -21.16
N PRO A 527 -16.22 -8.07 -21.19
CA PRO A 527 -15.77 -9.02 -20.17
C PRO A 527 -14.24 -9.08 -20.01
N ALA A 528 -13.79 -9.57 -18.84
CA ALA A 528 -12.39 -9.93 -18.65
C ALA A 528 -11.94 -10.95 -19.70
N PRO A 529 -10.69 -10.87 -20.20
CA PRO A 529 -10.24 -11.74 -21.27
C PRO A 529 -10.11 -13.20 -20.81
N VAL A 530 -10.48 -14.12 -21.68
CA VAL A 530 -10.32 -15.56 -21.53
C VAL A 530 -9.15 -16.11 -22.36
N ALA A 531 -8.73 -17.36 -22.11
CA ALA A 531 -7.79 -18.08 -22.96
C ALA A 531 -8.28 -19.54 -23.13
N GLU A 532 -7.64 -20.52 -22.49
CA GLU A 532 -8.06 -21.93 -22.53
C GLU A 532 -9.38 -22.16 -21.78
N THR A 533 -9.69 -21.28 -20.80
CA THR A 533 -10.90 -21.37 -20.00
C THR A 533 -11.38 -19.98 -19.56
N SER A 534 -12.66 -19.89 -19.21
CA SER A 534 -13.23 -18.71 -18.53
C SER A 534 -13.18 -18.82 -16.99
N LYS A 535 -12.83 -19.99 -16.44
CA LYS A 535 -12.71 -20.17 -14.99
C LYS A 535 -11.65 -19.23 -14.44
N GLY A 536 -12.00 -18.41 -13.44
CA GLY A 536 -11.12 -17.49 -12.77
C GLY A 536 -10.46 -16.44 -13.66
N SER A 537 -10.99 -16.21 -14.89
CA SER A 537 -10.52 -15.13 -15.77
C SER A 537 -10.91 -13.74 -15.27
N ALA A 538 -11.98 -13.64 -14.49
CA ALA A 538 -12.39 -12.45 -13.77
C ALA A 538 -12.32 -12.71 -12.26
N TRP A 539 -11.86 -11.72 -11.51
CA TRP A 539 -11.76 -11.85 -10.05
C TRP A 539 -13.06 -11.54 -9.31
N LEU A 540 -13.08 -11.82 -8.02
CA LEU A 540 -14.02 -11.29 -7.06
C LEU A 540 -13.23 -10.65 -5.92
N TRP A 541 -13.46 -9.38 -5.67
CA TRP A 541 -12.93 -8.71 -4.50
C TRP A 541 -14.04 -7.93 -3.80
N VAL A 542 -14.01 -7.94 -2.47
CA VAL A 542 -14.93 -7.19 -1.61
C VAL A 542 -14.10 -6.37 -0.66
N TRP A 543 -14.16 -5.05 -0.78
CA TRP A 543 -13.70 -4.17 0.26
C TRP A 543 -14.79 -4.01 1.31
N SER A 544 -14.45 -4.21 2.55
CA SER A 544 -15.37 -4.22 3.67
C SER A 544 -14.80 -3.48 4.88
N LEU A 545 -15.67 -3.08 5.78
CA LEU A 545 -15.33 -2.48 7.05
C LEU A 545 -15.54 -3.51 8.16
N ALA A 546 -14.52 -3.68 9.01
CA ALA A 546 -14.55 -4.60 10.14
C ALA A 546 -14.09 -3.91 11.43
N VAL A 547 -14.55 -4.43 12.55
CA VAL A 547 -14.17 -3.98 13.88
C VAL A 547 -13.22 -5.02 14.49
N PRO A 548 -11.97 -4.66 14.83
CA PRO A 548 -11.06 -5.59 15.49
C PRO A 548 -11.53 -5.87 16.93
N SER A 549 -11.34 -7.10 17.41
CA SER A 549 -11.70 -7.48 18.78
C SER A 549 -10.88 -6.73 19.84
N SER A 550 -9.73 -6.16 19.46
CA SER A 550 -8.89 -5.31 20.31
C SER A 550 -9.42 -3.88 20.50
N SER A 551 -10.40 -3.43 19.71
CA SER A 551 -11.00 -2.10 19.85
C SER A 551 -11.68 -1.95 21.21
N LYS A 552 -11.53 -0.78 21.81
CA LYS A 552 -12.23 -0.36 23.04
C LYS A 552 -13.54 0.38 22.75
N LEU A 553 -13.81 0.74 21.50
CA LEU A 553 -14.99 1.44 21.01
C LEU A 553 -15.80 0.56 20.06
N GLN A 554 -15.98 -0.74 20.40
CA GLN A 554 -16.60 -1.71 19.51
C GLN A 554 -18.03 -1.34 19.12
N ASP A 555 -18.84 -0.85 20.05
CA ASP A 555 -20.24 -0.52 19.79
C ASP A 555 -20.33 0.69 18.86
N GLU A 556 -19.58 1.75 19.13
CA GLU A 556 -19.52 2.95 18.29
C GLU A 556 -18.94 2.64 16.90
N ALA A 557 -17.92 1.78 16.82
CA ALA A 557 -17.33 1.34 15.56
C ALA A 557 -18.34 0.52 14.73
N LYS A 558 -19.09 -0.40 15.35
CA LYS A 558 -20.16 -1.19 14.68
C LYS A 558 -21.27 -0.29 14.15
N GLU A 559 -21.70 0.71 14.93
CA GLU A 559 -22.70 1.69 14.53
C GLU A 559 -22.21 2.50 13.30
N PHE A 560 -20.96 2.97 13.33
CA PHE A 560 -20.36 3.68 12.21
C PHE A 560 -20.30 2.83 10.94
N ILE A 561 -19.77 1.59 11.00
CA ILE A 561 -19.68 0.76 9.79
C ILE A 561 -21.06 0.34 9.25
N ALA A 562 -22.05 0.18 10.12
CA ALA A 562 -23.43 -0.08 9.70
C ALA A 562 -24.01 1.12 8.94
N TRP A 563 -23.81 2.36 9.41
CA TRP A 563 -24.17 3.58 8.68
C TRP A 563 -23.44 3.68 7.34
N ALA A 564 -22.10 3.51 7.34
CA ALA A 564 -21.23 3.69 6.17
C ALA A 564 -21.49 2.67 5.04
N THR A 565 -22.23 1.58 5.31
CA THR A 565 -22.56 0.52 4.35
C THR A 565 -24.06 0.33 4.16
N SER A 566 -24.87 1.28 4.69
CA SER A 566 -26.32 1.26 4.63
C SER A 566 -26.86 1.68 3.25
N LYS A 567 -28.17 1.42 3.04
CA LYS A 567 -28.92 1.98 1.91
C LYS A 567 -28.98 3.50 1.97
N ASP A 568 -29.06 4.06 3.18
CA ASP A 568 -29.11 5.51 3.39
C ASP A 568 -27.79 6.17 2.99
N TYR A 569 -26.65 5.55 3.29
CA TYR A 569 -25.36 6.02 2.80
C TYR A 569 -25.28 5.98 1.27
N ILE A 570 -25.75 4.91 0.62
CA ILE A 570 -25.80 4.81 -0.85
C ILE A 570 -26.66 5.93 -1.44
N ASN A 571 -27.84 6.19 -0.86
CA ASN A 571 -28.71 7.29 -1.28
C ASN A 571 -28.05 8.67 -1.07
N LEU A 572 -27.35 8.85 0.06
CA LEU A 572 -26.61 10.09 0.34
C LEU A 572 -25.50 10.33 -0.70
N VAL A 573 -24.74 9.29 -1.07
CA VAL A 573 -23.76 9.39 -2.16
C VAL A 573 -24.44 9.76 -3.48
N ALA A 574 -25.57 9.11 -3.80
CA ALA A 574 -26.30 9.40 -5.02
C ALA A 574 -26.83 10.85 -5.05
N GLU A 575 -27.25 11.39 -3.93
CA GLU A 575 -27.72 12.77 -3.79
C GLU A 575 -26.58 13.79 -3.95
N LEU A 576 -25.45 13.54 -3.33
CA LEU A 576 -24.32 14.48 -3.32
C LEU A 576 -23.48 14.41 -4.59
N GLU A 577 -23.22 13.21 -5.12
CA GLU A 577 -22.28 12.97 -6.23
C GLU A 577 -22.94 12.47 -7.51
N GLY A 578 -24.18 12.00 -7.42
CA GLY A 578 -24.91 11.37 -8.52
C GLY A 578 -24.81 9.85 -8.51
N TRP A 579 -25.80 9.20 -9.15
CA TRP A 579 -25.95 7.75 -9.13
C TRP A 579 -24.76 6.96 -9.70
N VAL A 580 -23.99 7.53 -10.64
CA VAL A 580 -22.80 6.87 -11.20
C VAL A 580 -21.68 6.68 -10.18
N ALA A 581 -21.67 7.48 -9.11
CA ALA A 581 -20.65 7.49 -8.08
C ALA A 581 -20.98 6.60 -6.87
N VAL A 582 -22.14 5.94 -6.82
CA VAL A 582 -22.48 5.06 -5.68
C VAL A 582 -21.59 3.83 -5.64
N PRO A 583 -21.16 3.39 -4.44
CA PRO A 583 -20.35 2.18 -4.30
C PRO A 583 -21.06 0.96 -4.88
N PRO A 584 -20.42 0.24 -5.85
CA PRO A 584 -21.07 -0.87 -6.53
C PRO A 584 -20.97 -2.19 -5.76
N GLY A 585 -21.74 -3.20 -6.18
CA GLY A 585 -21.49 -4.60 -5.87
C GLY A 585 -21.93 -5.08 -4.49
N THR A 586 -22.61 -4.26 -3.69
CA THR A 586 -22.96 -4.66 -2.32
C THR A 586 -24.42 -5.09 -2.17
N ARG A 587 -25.38 -4.33 -2.71
CA ARG A 587 -26.81 -4.50 -2.48
C ARG A 587 -27.58 -4.77 -3.76
N LYS A 588 -28.50 -5.75 -3.73
CA LYS A 588 -29.39 -6.11 -4.85
C LYS A 588 -30.28 -4.94 -5.24
N SER A 589 -30.82 -4.21 -4.25
CA SER A 589 -31.69 -3.05 -4.46
C SER A 589 -31.03 -1.91 -5.23
N THR A 590 -29.70 -1.75 -5.17
CA THR A 590 -28.97 -0.77 -5.99
C THR A 590 -29.12 -1.08 -7.47
N TYR A 591 -29.05 -2.35 -7.86
CA TYR A 591 -29.19 -2.82 -9.25
C TYR A 591 -30.64 -2.91 -9.74
N GLU A 592 -31.61 -2.76 -8.86
CA GLU A 592 -33.04 -2.62 -9.17
C GLU A 592 -33.46 -1.16 -9.29
N ASN A 593 -32.59 -0.21 -8.86
CA ASN A 593 -32.88 1.20 -8.88
C ASN A 593 -32.78 1.78 -10.31
N ALA A 594 -33.90 2.31 -10.82
CA ALA A 594 -33.98 2.83 -12.18
C ALA A 594 -33.00 4.00 -12.46
N ASN A 595 -32.74 4.85 -11.45
CA ASN A 595 -31.79 5.95 -11.60
C ASN A 595 -30.36 5.46 -11.72
N TYR A 596 -29.99 4.41 -10.93
CA TYR A 596 -28.66 3.79 -11.03
C TYR A 596 -28.47 3.12 -12.40
N ILE A 597 -29.44 2.32 -12.84
CA ILE A 597 -29.41 1.65 -14.16
C ILE A 597 -29.26 2.66 -15.29
N GLN A 598 -29.97 3.79 -15.20
CA GLN A 598 -29.88 4.84 -16.21
C GLN A 598 -28.49 5.53 -16.22
N ALA A 599 -27.90 5.78 -15.05
CA ALA A 599 -26.62 6.46 -14.91
C ALA A 599 -25.41 5.54 -15.16
N ALA A 600 -25.55 4.24 -14.95
CA ALA A 600 -24.48 3.24 -14.98
C ALA A 600 -24.75 2.17 -16.06
N PRO A 601 -24.40 2.41 -17.32
CA PRO A 601 -24.64 1.45 -18.42
C PRO A 601 -23.92 0.09 -18.22
N PHE A 602 -22.97 0.05 -17.30
CA PHE A 602 -22.22 -1.15 -16.90
C PHE A 602 -22.89 -1.94 -15.77
N ALA A 603 -23.96 -1.44 -15.15
CA ALA A 603 -24.56 -2.02 -13.95
C ALA A 603 -24.95 -3.50 -14.09
N GLU A 604 -25.65 -3.86 -15.18
CA GLU A 604 -26.06 -5.25 -15.43
C GLU A 604 -24.86 -6.20 -15.54
N TYR A 605 -23.81 -5.78 -16.25
CA TYR A 605 -22.57 -6.56 -16.37
C TYR A 605 -21.91 -6.74 -15.01
N VAL A 606 -21.73 -5.67 -14.23
CA VAL A 606 -21.06 -5.70 -12.91
C VAL A 606 -21.81 -6.63 -11.96
N PHE A 607 -23.15 -6.50 -11.90
CA PHE A 607 -23.97 -7.39 -11.08
C PHE A 607 -23.83 -8.86 -11.46
N SER A 608 -23.87 -9.15 -12.76
CA SER A 608 -23.74 -10.51 -13.29
C SER A 608 -22.33 -11.08 -12.99
N ALA A 609 -21.27 -10.29 -13.22
CA ALA A 609 -19.90 -10.72 -13.00
C ALA A 609 -19.61 -11.03 -11.53
N ILE A 610 -20.10 -10.19 -10.61
CA ILE A 610 -19.96 -10.43 -9.17
C ILE A 610 -20.81 -11.64 -8.74
N SER A 611 -22.07 -11.69 -9.12
CA SER A 611 -23.00 -12.76 -8.70
C SER A 611 -22.61 -14.15 -9.23
N SER A 612 -21.93 -14.21 -10.37
CA SER A 612 -21.48 -15.48 -10.99
C SER A 612 -20.07 -15.90 -10.58
N ALA A 613 -19.37 -15.10 -9.80
CA ALA A 613 -18.03 -15.42 -9.32
C ALA A 613 -18.05 -16.67 -8.44
N ASN A 614 -17.11 -17.60 -8.69
CA ASN A 614 -17.01 -18.85 -7.95
C ASN A 614 -15.58 -19.06 -7.42
N PRO A 615 -15.26 -18.61 -6.22
CA PRO A 615 -13.94 -18.80 -5.62
C PRO A 615 -13.56 -20.26 -5.36
N GLU A 616 -14.55 -21.17 -5.28
CA GLU A 616 -14.33 -22.60 -5.02
C GLU A 616 -14.00 -23.41 -6.31
N ASP A 617 -14.24 -22.83 -7.49
CA ASP A 617 -13.98 -23.45 -8.79
C ASP A 617 -13.35 -22.46 -9.78
N ALA A 618 -12.25 -21.83 -9.36
CA ALA A 618 -11.59 -20.76 -10.11
C ALA A 618 -10.50 -21.23 -11.08
N THR A 619 -10.16 -22.53 -11.11
CA THR A 619 -9.06 -23.07 -11.92
C THR A 619 -9.53 -24.21 -12.81
N LEU A 620 -8.88 -24.40 -13.98
CA LEU A 620 -9.22 -25.51 -14.88
C LEU A 620 -8.91 -26.85 -14.24
N PRO A 621 -7.69 -27.11 -13.69
CA PRO A 621 -7.47 -28.25 -12.80
C PRO A 621 -8.11 -27.98 -11.44
N ASN A 622 -8.60 -29.01 -10.75
CA ASN A 622 -9.08 -28.85 -9.38
C ASN A 622 -7.96 -28.30 -8.47
N SER A 623 -8.32 -27.38 -7.59
CA SER A 623 -7.41 -26.79 -6.61
C SER A 623 -7.84 -27.10 -5.18
N PRO A 624 -6.93 -27.16 -4.19
CA PRO A 624 -7.24 -27.46 -2.81
C PRO A 624 -7.65 -26.21 -2.00
N TYR A 625 -7.75 -25.06 -2.64
CA TYR A 625 -7.96 -23.75 -2.02
C TYR A 625 -9.16 -23.02 -2.59
N SER A 626 -9.75 -22.15 -1.80
CA SER A 626 -10.68 -21.11 -2.23
C SER A 626 -9.92 -19.85 -2.64
N GLY A 627 -10.48 -19.08 -3.58
CA GLY A 627 -9.94 -17.83 -4.09
C GLY A 627 -9.76 -17.82 -5.59
N ILE A 628 -9.87 -16.65 -6.22
CA ILE A 628 -9.70 -16.49 -7.67
C ILE A 628 -8.33 -15.86 -7.96
N GLN A 629 -8.13 -14.64 -7.52
CA GLN A 629 -6.89 -13.88 -7.72
C GLN A 629 -5.88 -14.06 -6.57
N PHE A 630 -6.28 -14.77 -5.53
CA PHE A 630 -5.48 -15.09 -4.35
C PHE A 630 -5.78 -16.51 -3.87
N VAL A 631 -5.02 -16.99 -2.91
CA VAL A 631 -5.25 -18.25 -2.21
C VAL A 631 -5.59 -17.95 -0.76
N THR A 632 -6.70 -18.47 -0.24
CA THR A 632 -7.19 -18.17 1.12
C THR A 632 -6.41 -18.97 2.18
N ILE A 633 -5.12 -18.65 2.32
CA ILE A 633 -4.24 -19.16 3.38
C ILE A 633 -3.42 -18.01 3.97
N PRO A 634 -3.02 -18.07 5.26
CA PRO A 634 -2.24 -17.01 5.90
C PRO A 634 -0.91 -16.70 5.19
N GLU A 635 -0.29 -17.70 4.60
CA GLU A 635 0.99 -17.61 3.91
C GLU A 635 0.91 -16.86 2.57
N PHE A 636 -0.29 -16.68 2.03
CA PHE A 636 -0.43 -16.09 0.69
C PHE A 636 0.05 -14.64 0.62
N THR A 637 -0.08 -13.87 1.68
CA THR A 637 0.47 -12.51 1.74
C THR A 637 1.98 -12.51 1.44
N ALA A 638 2.73 -13.41 2.07
CA ALA A 638 4.17 -13.54 1.83
C ALA A 638 4.47 -14.11 0.44
N ILE A 639 3.76 -15.15 0.01
CA ILE A 639 3.92 -15.79 -1.31
C ILE A 639 3.62 -14.80 -2.43
N GLY A 640 2.47 -14.12 -2.33
CA GLY A 640 2.03 -13.16 -3.33
C GLY A 640 2.97 -11.95 -3.43
N ASN A 641 3.39 -11.38 -2.29
CA ASN A 641 4.33 -10.27 -2.28
C ASN A 641 5.69 -10.65 -2.86
N PHE A 642 6.23 -11.82 -2.48
CA PHE A 642 7.50 -12.29 -3.04
C PHE A 642 7.39 -12.51 -4.55
N THR A 643 6.37 -13.21 -5.01
CA THR A 643 6.13 -13.47 -6.45
C THR A 643 5.94 -12.15 -7.22
N SER A 644 5.19 -11.21 -6.64
CA SER A 644 5.00 -9.86 -7.18
C SER A 644 6.32 -9.13 -7.40
N GLN A 645 7.22 -9.15 -6.40
CA GLN A 645 8.56 -8.55 -6.50
C GLN A 645 9.40 -9.19 -7.59
N GLN A 646 9.33 -10.53 -7.74
CA GLN A 646 10.07 -11.23 -8.79
C GLN A 646 9.58 -10.83 -10.19
N ILE A 647 8.26 -10.78 -10.40
CA ILE A 647 7.65 -10.36 -11.67
C ILE A 647 7.97 -8.88 -11.97
N ASN A 648 7.88 -8.01 -10.98
CA ASN A 648 8.28 -6.60 -11.13
C ASN A 648 9.77 -6.45 -11.53
N ALA A 649 10.64 -7.30 -10.97
CA ALA A 649 12.05 -7.30 -11.36
C ALA A 649 12.25 -7.72 -12.83
N VAL A 650 11.37 -8.56 -13.39
CA VAL A 650 11.36 -8.88 -14.84
C VAL A 650 10.95 -7.65 -15.65
N LEU A 651 9.88 -6.95 -15.25
CA LEU A 651 9.43 -5.71 -15.92
C LEU A 651 10.53 -4.63 -15.94
N ARG A 652 11.37 -4.61 -14.91
CA ARG A 652 12.53 -3.71 -14.81
C ARG A 652 13.80 -4.22 -15.51
N ASN A 653 13.70 -5.32 -16.26
CA ASN A 653 14.83 -5.99 -16.93
C ASN A 653 15.98 -6.40 -15.97
N LYS A 654 15.69 -6.65 -14.69
CA LYS A 654 16.65 -7.12 -13.69
C LYS A 654 16.74 -8.64 -13.60
N LYS A 655 15.73 -9.35 -14.12
CA LYS A 655 15.61 -10.81 -14.12
C LYS A 655 14.95 -11.30 -15.39
N THR A 656 15.16 -12.57 -15.69
CA THR A 656 14.35 -13.31 -16.67
C THR A 656 13.09 -13.87 -16.01
N VAL A 657 12.09 -14.26 -16.81
CA VAL A 657 10.87 -14.94 -16.31
C VAL A 657 11.25 -16.24 -15.60
N ASP A 658 12.19 -17.03 -16.17
CA ASP A 658 12.66 -18.29 -15.60
C ASP A 658 13.26 -18.09 -14.20
N GLU A 659 14.13 -17.10 -14.03
CA GLU A 659 14.72 -16.78 -12.73
C GLU A 659 13.66 -16.34 -11.72
N ALA A 660 12.72 -15.49 -12.13
CA ALA A 660 11.64 -14.99 -11.27
C ALA A 660 10.74 -16.12 -10.78
N LEU A 661 10.27 -16.98 -11.69
CA LEU A 661 9.38 -18.09 -11.35
C LEU A 661 10.09 -19.20 -10.56
N SER A 662 11.35 -19.52 -10.90
CA SER A 662 12.15 -20.48 -10.14
C SER A 662 12.38 -20.03 -8.70
N GLN A 663 12.65 -18.74 -8.47
CA GLN A 663 12.82 -18.18 -7.13
C GLN A 663 11.49 -18.15 -6.37
N SER A 664 10.39 -17.77 -7.03
CA SER A 664 9.05 -17.78 -6.43
C SER A 664 8.63 -19.20 -6.03
N GLN A 665 8.89 -20.19 -6.89
CA GLN A 665 8.66 -21.61 -6.59
C GLN A 665 9.45 -22.05 -5.37
N ALA A 666 10.76 -21.78 -5.34
CA ALA A 666 11.66 -22.18 -4.23
C ALA A 666 11.22 -21.55 -2.90
N PHE A 667 10.88 -20.27 -2.91
CA PHE A 667 10.38 -19.55 -1.73
C PHE A 667 9.07 -20.19 -1.22
N THR A 668 8.12 -20.42 -2.13
CA THR A 668 6.82 -21.01 -1.78
C THR A 668 6.96 -22.43 -1.25
N VAL A 669 7.83 -23.26 -1.86
CA VAL A 669 8.12 -24.62 -1.37
C VAL A 669 8.67 -24.58 0.06
N GLU A 670 9.59 -23.67 0.35
CA GLU A 670 10.19 -23.55 1.69
C GLU A 670 9.14 -23.13 2.73
N LEU A 671 8.33 -22.13 2.40
CA LEU A 671 7.30 -21.62 3.29
C LEU A 671 6.23 -22.69 3.60
N MET A 672 5.79 -23.43 2.58
CA MET A 672 4.76 -24.49 2.72
C MET A 672 5.23 -25.73 3.49
N LYS A 673 6.53 -25.93 3.74
CA LYS A 673 7.02 -26.99 4.63
C LYS A 673 6.51 -26.81 6.07
N HIS A 674 6.41 -25.59 6.53
CA HIS A 674 5.92 -25.27 7.88
C HIS A 674 4.41 -25.51 8.00
N VAL A 675 3.65 -25.25 6.96
CA VAL A 675 2.20 -25.50 6.92
C VAL A 675 1.90 -26.99 7.03
N ARG A 676 2.62 -27.83 6.25
CA ARG A 676 2.44 -29.29 6.25
C ARG A 676 2.86 -29.97 7.56
N ALA A 677 3.78 -29.37 8.29
CA ALA A 677 4.23 -29.90 9.58
C ALA A 677 3.25 -29.59 10.74
N SER A 678 2.31 -28.65 10.53
CA SER A 678 1.29 -28.25 11.51
C SER A 678 -0.10 -28.85 11.26
N GLN A 679 -0.30 -29.51 10.10
CA GLN A 679 -1.46 -30.33 9.77
C GLN A 679 -1.24 -31.79 10.15
#